data_b3e7c191a655757d4ee93ed3e61d19aa
#
_entry.id   b3e7c191a655757d4ee93ed3e61d19aa
#
_cell.length_a   1.000
_cell.length_b   1.000
_cell.length_c   1.000
_cell.angle_alpha   90.00
_cell.angle_beta   90.00
_cell.angle_gamma   90.00
#
_symmetry.space_group_name_H-M   'P 1'
#
loop_
_entity.id
_entity.type
_entity.pdbx_description
1 polymer ?
#
loop_
_entity_poly.entity_id
_entity_poly.type
_entity_poly.pdbx_seq_one_letter_code
_entity_poly.pdbx_strand_id
1 'polypeptide(L)'
;VPEALLPAPAVARLRFEHHRETLGIGESRPRLSWTTRTELPGWRQAAYEIRRLAAEGDVVATAEAESDESVLVAWPFDALGSRERVGVRVRVRGTDGAWSRWSEPAFAETGLLHSDDWQARFVSADWDEDAQQDQPATHLRRGFTIRHGVAAARLYATAHGVYEAELNGSPVGDHVLAPGWTTYGKRLRYQTYDVTALLQVGENNLTALLADGWYRGRLGFTGDKRAVYGDRLAWLAQLEIRYTDGSTDTVTTDADGRWQAAQGPIRRSSLYDGETHDARVEPTDWRGVRVEERDPATLVAPVGPPVRRIEELAPTAVTTSPSGRTIVDFGQNLVGRLRLTVAGEAGQEVVLRHAEVLEDGELATAPLRTAQATDRYILRGGGPETFEPRFTFHGFRYAEVTGWPGQMNPDDVRAVVIHSDLERTGTFESSDELLNRLHQNVVWGMRGNFLDVPSDCPQRDERLGWTGDIQVFAPTAAYLYDSAGFLTSWLADLAADQGENGGVPFVVPKCVDGADTPTAAWGDAATIVPWVLHHAYGDLGVLAAQFESMRGWVDHVASLAGESRLWDSGFQFGDWLDPNAPAGRPDQARTPGEIVATAYFARSAEIVARAAQLLGREADAVRYAALAAEVRQAFASEYVTGAGRMMSDAPTAYALALQFALLPDQAQRAHAGKRLADLVRAGGYKISTGFVGTPLICDALAETGHLDAAYRLLLQTEQPSWLYPVTQGATTIWERWDSLLPDGKVNPSGMTSFNHYALGAVADWLHRTVAGLAPAEPGYRKLRLAPRPGGGLDRAQAALLTPYGRAEIAWRLDGEELHITALVPPNATAVVDLPGPAGAPFDVTAGHHTWTVHLPAPDQPSGPVTLDTTLGELMDRPGAMKIFTDTLVRYFPEAAAYIDQSDTESGETTIRDAAAMVPGAPEFLLDLEEQYAAFNAAAPSEN
;
A
#
# COMPACT_ATOMS: atom_id res chain seq x y z
N VAL A 1 -53.46 -4.64 -0.55
CA VAL A 1 -52.39 -4.15 0.31
C VAL A 1 -51.80 -2.94 -0.38
N PRO A 2 -51.77 -1.72 0.21
CA PRO A 2 -51.10 -0.59 -0.44
C PRO A 2 -49.64 -0.94 -0.59
N GLU A 3 -49.07 -0.80 -1.80
CA GLU A 3 -47.63 -0.83 -2.05
C GLU A 3 -46.97 0.16 -1.07
N ALA A 4 -46.13 -0.35 -0.20
CA ALA A 4 -45.30 0.49 0.65
C ALA A 4 -44.46 1.34 -0.32
N LEU A 5 -44.71 2.65 -0.34
CA LEU A 5 -43.89 3.59 -1.11
C LEU A 5 -42.43 3.43 -0.66
N LEU A 6 -41.63 2.89 -1.55
CA LEU A 6 -40.17 2.82 -1.33
C LEU A 6 -39.64 4.24 -1.05
N PRO A 7 -38.68 4.40 -0.12
CA PRO A 7 -38.14 5.71 0.20
C PRO A 7 -37.52 6.35 -1.07
N ALA A 8 -37.81 7.65 -1.27
CA ALA A 8 -37.28 8.39 -2.41
C ALA A 8 -35.71 8.33 -2.41
N PRO A 9 -35.09 8.30 -3.60
CA PRO A 9 -33.60 8.34 -3.70
C PRO A 9 -33.05 9.53 -2.91
N ALA A 10 -31.90 9.31 -2.26
CA ALA A 10 -31.24 10.33 -1.46
C ALA A 10 -29.73 10.38 -1.81
N VAL A 11 -29.22 11.60 -2.03
CA VAL A 11 -27.77 11.82 -2.20
C VAL A 11 -27.07 11.63 -0.86
N ALA A 12 -25.95 10.92 -0.88
CA ALA A 12 -25.09 10.65 0.26
C ALA A 12 -23.61 10.84 -0.12
N ARG A 13 -22.73 10.89 0.89
CA ARG A 13 -21.27 11.02 0.70
C ARG A 13 -20.87 12.08 -0.32
N LEU A 14 -21.39 13.30 -0.20
CA LEU A 14 -20.94 14.42 -1.01
C LEU A 14 -19.50 14.79 -0.60
N ARG A 15 -18.58 14.79 -1.56
CA ARG A 15 -17.11 14.96 -1.35
C ARG A 15 -16.54 15.98 -2.32
N PHE A 16 -15.47 16.66 -1.86
CA PHE A 16 -14.59 17.50 -2.67
C PHE A 16 -13.32 16.72 -2.97
N GLU A 17 -13.00 16.53 -4.26
CA GLU A 17 -11.85 15.75 -4.70
C GLU A 17 -11.75 14.38 -3.96
N HIS A 18 -10.54 14.00 -3.58
CA HIS A 18 -10.29 12.83 -2.72
C HIS A 18 -10.12 13.20 -1.23
N HIS A 19 -10.47 14.45 -0.85
CA HIS A 19 -10.27 14.91 0.53
C HIS A 19 -11.23 14.23 1.51
N ARG A 20 -10.69 13.77 2.63
CA ARG A 20 -11.46 13.41 3.83
C ARG A 20 -11.71 14.61 4.73
N GLU A 21 -10.75 15.51 4.77
CA GLU A 21 -10.80 16.80 5.46
C GLU A 21 -10.79 17.92 4.43
N THR A 22 -11.70 18.84 4.61
CA THR A 22 -11.96 19.88 3.61
C THR A 22 -11.58 21.27 4.10
N LEU A 23 -10.74 21.36 5.15
CA LEU A 23 -10.13 22.58 5.62
C LEU A 23 -8.73 22.73 5.02
N GLY A 24 -8.49 23.81 4.32
CA GLY A 24 -7.20 24.13 3.73
C GLY A 24 -6.92 23.40 2.41
N ILE A 25 -7.95 23.12 1.60
CA ILE A 25 -7.78 22.46 0.30
C ILE A 25 -7.03 23.37 -0.68
N GLY A 26 -6.27 22.77 -1.60
CA GLY A 26 -5.43 23.50 -2.57
C GLY A 26 -6.11 23.78 -3.90
N GLU A 27 -7.28 23.23 -4.15
CA GLU A 27 -7.98 23.33 -5.42
C GLU A 27 -8.90 24.56 -5.47
N SER A 28 -8.64 25.47 -6.40
CA SER A 28 -9.56 26.59 -6.67
C SER A 28 -10.83 26.15 -7.43
N ARG A 29 -10.83 24.98 -8.06
CA ARG A 29 -11.96 24.38 -8.77
C ARG A 29 -12.10 22.91 -8.37
N PRO A 30 -12.48 22.60 -7.10
CA PRO A 30 -12.53 21.24 -6.60
C PRO A 30 -13.64 20.47 -7.31
N ARG A 31 -13.32 19.27 -7.81
CA ARG A 31 -14.33 18.35 -8.39
C ARG A 31 -15.19 17.77 -7.27
N LEU A 32 -16.42 17.44 -7.62
CA LEU A 32 -17.43 16.93 -6.67
C LEU A 32 -17.77 15.48 -6.97
N SER A 33 -17.91 14.68 -5.92
CA SER A 33 -18.44 13.32 -6.05
C SER A 33 -19.58 13.10 -5.05
N TRP A 34 -20.56 12.28 -5.44
CA TRP A 34 -21.62 11.85 -4.53
C TRP A 34 -22.08 10.44 -4.85
N THR A 35 -22.62 9.76 -3.84
CA THR A 35 -23.30 8.48 -4.00
C THR A 35 -24.80 8.68 -3.82
N THR A 36 -25.61 7.76 -4.36
CA THR A 36 -27.07 7.74 -4.18
C THR A 36 -27.46 6.52 -3.37
N ARG A 37 -28.35 6.69 -2.40
CA ARG A 37 -29.00 5.60 -1.66
C ARG A 37 -30.44 5.45 -2.15
N THR A 38 -30.82 4.26 -2.59
CA THR A 38 -32.17 3.90 -3.00
C THR A 38 -32.34 2.39 -2.96
N GLU A 39 -33.55 1.93 -2.73
CA GLU A 39 -33.99 0.53 -2.85
C GLU A 39 -34.63 0.23 -4.21
N LEU A 40 -34.73 1.22 -5.09
CA LEU A 40 -35.32 1.06 -6.43
C LEU A 40 -34.35 0.24 -7.31
N PRO A 41 -34.78 -0.94 -7.80
CA PRO A 41 -33.93 -1.73 -8.70
C PRO A 41 -33.67 -0.99 -10.01
N GLY A 42 -32.43 -1.11 -10.52
CA GLY A 42 -32.05 -0.51 -11.80
C GLY A 42 -32.02 1.02 -11.80
N TRP A 43 -32.06 1.68 -10.63
CA TRP A 43 -32.02 3.13 -10.57
C TRP A 43 -30.76 3.71 -11.21
N ARG A 44 -30.96 4.69 -12.09
CA ARG A 44 -29.91 5.46 -12.73
C ARG A 44 -30.20 6.93 -12.66
N GLN A 45 -29.15 7.72 -12.46
CA GLN A 45 -29.19 9.18 -12.56
C GLN A 45 -29.36 9.59 -14.03
N ALA A 46 -30.22 10.58 -14.27
CA ALA A 46 -30.40 11.22 -15.56
C ALA A 46 -29.98 12.69 -15.54
N ALA A 47 -30.08 13.34 -14.37
CA ALA A 47 -29.67 14.73 -14.20
C ALA A 47 -29.23 14.98 -12.76
N TYR A 48 -28.51 16.07 -12.55
CA TYR A 48 -28.19 16.61 -11.22
C TYR A 48 -28.36 18.12 -11.18
N GLU A 49 -28.62 18.64 -9.98
CA GLU A 49 -28.56 20.08 -9.67
C GLU A 49 -27.64 20.28 -8.47
N ILE A 50 -26.72 21.24 -8.60
CA ILE A 50 -25.76 21.63 -7.57
C ILE A 50 -26.04 23.04 -7.13
N ARG A 51 -26.21 23.29 -5.82
CA ARG A 51 -26.27 24.62 -5.22
C ARG A 51 -24.96 24.95 -4.52
N ARG A 52 -24.37 26.09 -4.91
CA ARG A 52 -23.28 26.71 -4.15
C ARG A 52 -23.92 27.53 -3.03
N LEU A 53 -23.39 27.33 -1.81
CA LEU A 53 -23.79 28.05 -0.60
C LEU A 53 -22.65 28.98 -0.16
N ALA A 54 -23.02 30.15 0.37
CA ALA A 54 -22.12 30.98 1.15
C ALA A 54 -21.68 30.28 2.45
N ALA A 55 -20.71 30.83 3.15
CA ALA A 55 -20.22 30.29 4.44
C ALA A 55 -21.35 30.14 5.47
N GLU A 56 -22.35 31.01 5.44
CA GLU A 56 -23.52 31.05 6.34
C GLU A 56 -24.64 30.09 5.91
N GLY A 57 -24.54 29.50 4.69
CA GLY A 57 -25.49 28.51 4.17
C GLY A 57 -26.51 29.05 3.17
N ASP A 58 -26.47 30.33 2.84
CA ASP A 58 -27.34 30.94 1.83
C ASP A 58 -26.97 30.49 0.42
N VAL A 59 -27.95 30.24 -0.45
CA VAL A 59 -27.72 29.84 -1.83
C VAL A 59 -27.25 31.07 -2.65
N VAL A 60 -26.07 30.95 -3.21
CA VAL A 60 -25.44 32.02 -4.04
C VAL A 60 -25.41 31.71 -5.52
N ALA A 61 -25.46 30.44 -5.91
CA ALA A 61 -25.50 30.00 -7.31
C ALA A 61 -26.10 28.59 -7.43
N THR A 62 -26.60 28.28 -8.62
CA THR A 62 -27.14 26.95 -8.95
C THR A 62 -26.66 26.56 -10.35
N ALA A 63 -26.30 25.30 -10.51
CA ALA A 63 -25.93 24.67 -11.77
C ALA A 63 -26.76 23.38 -11.94
N GLU A 64 -27.25 23.13 -13.15
CA GLU A 64 -28.02 21.92 -13.51
C GLU A 64 -27.40 21.30 -14.75
N ALA A 65 -27.35 19.96 -14.79
CA ALA A 65 -26.89 19.23 -15.96
C ALA A 65 -27.71 17.95 -16.18
N GLU A 66 -28.07 17.68 -17.44
CA GLU A 66 -28.56 16.41 -17.92
C GLU A 66 -27.36 15.45 -18.05
N SER A 67 -27.07 14.69 -16.99
CA SER A 67 -25.88 13.83 -16.92
C SER A 67 -26.07 12.74 -15.86
N ASP A 68 -25.53 11.57 -16.14
CA ASP A 68 -25.40 10.45 -15.20
C ASP A 68 -24.06 10.46 -14.44
N GLU A 69 -23.20 11.47 -14.65
CA GLU A 69 -21.96 11.64 -13.93
C GLU A 69 -22.23 11.97 -12.45
N SER A 70 -21.50 11.30 -11.54
CA SER A 70 -21.58 11.54 -10.09
C SER A 70 -20.22 11.38 -9.39
N VAL A 71 -19.15 11.17 -10.14
CA VAL A 71 -17.79 10.96 -9.66
C VAL A 71 -16.86 11.99 -10.29
N LEU A 72 -16.17 12.78 -9.45
CA LEU A 72 -15.22 13.82 -9.86
C LEU A 72 -15.79 14.79 -10.92
N VAL A 73 -17.04 15.17 -10.74
CA VAL A 73 -17.75 16.13 -11.58
C VAL A 73 -17.07 17.49 -11.49
N ALA A 74 -16.77 18.09 -12.63
CA ALA A 74 -16.08 19.37 -12.70
C ALA A 74 -16.82 20.47 -11.94
N TRP A 75 -16.10 21.34 -11.23
CA TRP A 75 -16.64 22.49 -10.52
C TRP A 75 -17.36 23.43 -11.48
N PRO A 76 -18.69 23.60 -11.34
CA PRO A 76 -19.46 24.33 -12.35
C PRO A 76 -19.53 25.85 -12.10
N PHE A 77 -18.85 26.36 -11.09
CA PHE A 77 -18.89 27.77 -10.67
C PHE A 77 -17.55 28.48 -10.92
N ASP A 78 -17.49 29.77 -10.58
CA ASP A 78 -16.24 30.51 -10.58
C ASP A 78 -15.21 29.87 -9.62
N ALA A 79 -13.93 30.06 -9.95
CA ALA A 79 -12.84 29.57 -9.11
C ALA A 79 -12.92 30.19 -7.70
N LEU A 80 -12.58 29.39 -6.70
CA LEU A 80 -12.47 29.81 -5.31
C LEU A 80 -11.19 30.63 -5.12
N GLY A 81 -11.27 31.68 -4.31
CA GLY A 81 -10.11 32.39 -3.80
C GLY A 81 -9.45 31.71 -2.62
N SER A 82 -8.29 32.20 -2.18
CA SER A 82 -7.66 31.76 -0.93
C SER A 82 -8.56 32.08 0.27
N ARG A 83 -8.58 31.19 1.28
CA ARG A 83 -9.35 31.38 2.54
C ARG A 83 -10.87 31.37 2.34
N GLU A 84 -11.33 30.95 1.17
CA GLU A 84 -12.76 30.97 0.84
C GLU A 84 -13.43 29.70 1.35
N ARG A 85 -14.45 29.90 2.21
CA ARG A 85 -15.32 28.83 2.67
C ARG A 85 -16.56 28.73 1.79
N VAL A 86 -16.81 27.55 1.25
CA VAL A 86 -17.93 27.28 0.36
C VAL A 86 -18.69 26.05 0.82
N GLY A 87 -20.00 26.10 0.71
CA GLY A 87 -20.87 24.93 0.87
C GLY A 87 -21.44 24.46 -0.46
N VAL A 88 -21.78 23.18 -0.55
CA VAL A 88 -22.54 22.63 -1.67
C VAL A 88 -23.66 21.71 -1.19
N ARG A 89 -24.77 21.71 -1.94
CA ARG A 89 -25.84 20.71 -1.86
C ARG A 89 -26.09 20.15 -3.25
N VAL A 90 -26.41 18.87 -3.32
CA VAL A 90 -26.73 18.20 -4.57
C VAL A 90 -28.11 17.53 -4.45
N ARG A 91 -28.88 17.56 -5.51
CA ARG A 91 -30.01 16.65 -5.72
C ARG A 91 -29.91 16.00 -7.09
N VAL A 92 -30.45 14.84 -7.23
CA VAL A 92 -30.39 14.04 -8.45
C VAL A 92 -31.76 13.70 -8.96
N ARG A 93 -31.89 13.57 -10.27
CA ARG A 93 -33.13 13.09 -10.92
C ARG A 93 -32.84 11.73 -11.53
N GLY A 94 -33.70 10.76 -11.20
CA GLY A 94 -33.65 9.45 -11.82
C GLY A 94 -34.17 9.43 -13.25
N THR A 95 -33.93 8.35 -13.98
CA THR A 95 -34.52 8.10 -15.31
C THR A 95 -36.02 7.96 -15.27
N ASP A 96 -36.62 7.77 -14.11
CA ASP A 96 -38.07 7.83 -13.85
C ASP A 96 -38.65 9.27 -13.81
N GLY A 97 -37.74 10.28 -13.91
CA GLY A 97 -38.09 11.71 -13.90
C GLY A 97 -38.24 12.30 -12.50
N ALA A 98 -38.14 11.51 -11.42
CA ALA A 98 -38.32 11.99 -10.05
C ALA A 98 -37.05 12.61 -9.50
N TRP A 99 -37.16 13.81 -8.89
CA TRP A 99 -36.05 14.44 -8.17
C TRP A 99 -35.92 13.87 -6.73
N SER A 100 -34.71 13.65 -6.29
CA SER A 100 -34.37 13.39 -4.89
C SER A 100 -34.61 14.64 -4.03
N ARG A 101 -34.60 14.47 -2.70
CA ARG A 101 -34.43 15.61 -1.79
C ARG A 101 -32.99 16.13 -1.96
N TRP A 102 -32.78 17.41 -1.56
CA TRP A 102 -31.44 17.98 -1.44
C TRP A 102 -30.63 17.21 -0.41
N SER A 103 -29.34 17.01 -0.71
CA SER A 103 -28.40 16.48 0.27
C SER A 103 -28.27 17.39 1.48
N GLU A 104 -27.72 16.86 2.58
CA GLU A 104 -27.12 17.73 3.59
C GLU A 104 -25.99 18.55 2.95
N PRO A 105 -25.71 19.77 3.44
CA PRO A 105 -24.62 20.57 2.90
C PRO A 105 -23.27 19.97 3.26
N ALA A 106 -22.36 19.91 2.30
CA ALA A 106 -20.93 19.67 2.54
C ALA A 106 -20.18 20.99 2.38
N PHE A 107 -19.21 21.26 3.26
CA PHE A 107 -18.40 22.47 3.25
C PHE A 107 -16.94 22.18 2.98
N ALA A 108 -16.29 23.07 2.25
CA ALA A 108 -14.84 23.12 2.10
C ALA A 108 -14.35 24.55 2.33
N GLU A 109 -13.09 24.67 2.73
CA GLU A 109 -12.39 25.93 2.88
C GLU A 109 -11.02 25.83 2.21
N THR A 110 -10.72 26.72 1.27
CA THR A 110 -9.41 26.75 0.61
C THR A 110 -8.32 27.22 1.56
N GLY A 111 -7.12 26.71 1.36
CA GLY A 111 -5.92 27.21 2.03
C GLY A 111 -5.39 28.49 1.38
N LEU A 112 -4.09 28.67 1.42
CA LEU A 112 -3.36 29.76 0.77
C LEU A 112 -2.97 29.29 -0.63
N LEU A 113 -3.69 29.76 -1.65
CA LEU A 113 -3.56 29.28 -3.01
C LEU A 113 -2.42 29.96 -3.81
N HIS A 114 -1.94 31.11 -3.32
CA HIS A 114 -0.92 31.92 -4.02
C HIS A 114 0.29 32.19 -3.12
N SER A 115 1.46 32.28 -3.72
CA SER A 115 2.70 32.62 -2.99
C SER A 115 2.59 33.94 -2.23
N ASP A 116 1.88 34.92 -2.79
CA ASP A 116 1.69 36.26 -2.20
C ASP A 116 0.73 36.25 -0.99
N ASP A 117 0.05 35.14 -0.72
CA ASP A 117 -0.74 34.99 0.50
C ASP A 117 0.12 34.86 1.76
N TRP A 118 1.37 34.45 1.60
CA TRP A 118 2.29 34.25 2.71
C TRP A 118 2.97 35.55 3.13
N GLN A 119 2.73 35.97 4.37
CA GLN A 119 3.40 37.07 5.03
C GLN A 119 4.46 36.56 6.01
N ALA A 120 4.32 35.32 6.47
CA ALA A 120 5.25 34.68 7.38
C ALA A 120 6.56 34.31 6.69
N ARG A 121 7.65 34.29 7.46
CA ARG A 121 8.97 33.80 7.04
C ARG A 121 9.41 32.63 7.92
N PHE A 122 10.19 31.71 7.37
CA PHE A 122 10.76 30.65 8.17
C PHE A 122 11.70 31.21 9.22
N VAL A 123 11.56 30.76 10.47
CA VAL A 123 12.45 31.12 11.58
C VAL A 123 13.13 29.90 12.16
N SER A 124 14.43 29.99 12.38
CA SER A 124 15.24 29.02 13.09
C SER A 124 15.84 29.65 14.36
N ALA A 125 16.31 28.82 15.28
CA ALA A 125 17.07 29.29 16.43
C ALA A 125 18.34 30.05 15.99
N ASP A 126 18.78 31.05 16.78
CA ASP A 126 19.93 31.89 16.46
C ASP A 126 21.29 31.28 16.89
N TRP A 127 21.31 30.00 17.24
CA TRP A 127 22.56 29.24 17.50
C TRP A 127 22.90 28.26 16.38
N ASP A 128 24.14 27.82 16.38
CA ASP A 128 24.61 26.80 15.45
C ASP A 128 24.52 25.42 16.12
N GLU A 129 24.19 24.42 15.31
CA GLU A 129 24.06 23.00 15.68
C GLU A 129 24.92 22.13 14.73
N ASP A 130 25.40 21.02 15.25
CA ASP A 130 26.08 20.01 14.43
C ASP A 130 25.02 19.06 13.84
N ALA A 131 24.61 19.31 12.60
CA ALA A 131 23.61 18.50 11.90
C ALA A 131 24.06 17.04 11.63
N GLN A 132 25.34 16.72 11.89
CA GLN A 132 25.86 15.36 11.76
C GLN A 132 25.62 14.51 13.02
N GLN A 133 25.02 15.11 14.06
CA GLN A 133 24.65 14.44 15.31
C GLN A 133 23.19 14.72 15.66
N ASP A 134 22.58 13.80 16.45
CA ASP A 134 21.27 14.04 17.02
C ASP A 134 21.33 15.25 17.95
N GLN A 135 20.37 16.16 17.78
CA GLN A 135 20.28 17.40 18.56
C GLN A 135 19.01 17.40 19.44
N PRO A 136 18.99 18.17 20.54
CA PRO A 136 17.77 18.41 21.28
C PRO A 136 16.71 19.09 20.42
N ALA A 137 15.44 18.73 20.64
CA ALA A 137 14.33 19.41 19.99
C ALA A 137 14.27 20.90 20.36
N THR A 138 13.92 21.72 19.38
CA THR A 138 13.87 23.18 19.53
C THR A 138 12.47 23.65 19.89
N HIS A 139 12.32 24.33 21.03
CA HIS A 139 11.08 25.03 21.40
C HIS A 139 11.10 26.44 20.84
N LEU A 140 10.01 26.84 20.18
CA LEU A 140 9.74 28.20 19.75
C LEU A 140 8.53 28.73 20.51
N ARG A 141 8.54 30.02 20.83
CA ARG A 141 7.39 30.68 21.44
C ARG A 141 7.25 32.15 21.07
N ARG A 142 5.98 32.61 21.06
CA ARG A 142 5.63 34.01 20.90
C ARG A 142 4.35 34.34 21.64
N GLY A 143 4.38 35.36 22.53
CA GLY A 143 3.20 36.00 23.11
C GLY A 143 2.57 37.01 22.15
N PHE A 144 1.24 37.11 22.14
CA PHE A 144 0.49 38.11 21.38
C PHE A 144 -0.86 38.39 22.08
N THR A 145 -1.48 39.55 21.77
CA THR A 145 -2.74 39.97 22.40
C THR A 145 -3.84 40.06 21.34
N ILE A 146 -5.04 39.57 21.67
CA ILE A 146 -6.21 39.69 20.83
C ILE A 146 -7.37 40.40 21.55
N ARG A 147 -8.23 41.07 20.77
CA ARG A 147 -9.41 41.76 21.26
C ARG A 147 -10.66 40.88 21.25
N HIS A 148 -11.75 41.36 21.81
CA HIS A 148 -13.06 40.70 21.78
C HIS A 148 -13.58 40.52 20.32
N GLY A 149 -14.45 39.54 20.14
CA GLY A 149 -15.22 39.38 18.92
C GLY A 149 -14.51 38.56 17.83
N VAL A 150 -13.69 37.56 18.19
CA VAL A 150 -13.14 36.59 17.25
C VAL A 150 -14.29 35.80 16.60
N ALA A 151 -14.38 35.86 15.30
CA ALA A 151 -15.35 35.12 14.48
C ALA A 151 -14.76 33.79 13.99
N ALA A 152 -13.50 33.81 13.55
CA ALA A 152 -12.77 32.63 13.11
C ALA A 152 -11.26 32.89 13.19
N ALA A 153 -10.48 31.82 13.41
CA ALA A 153 -9.03 31.91 13.33
C ALA A 153 -8.46 30.66 12.66
N ARG A 154 -7.46 30.87 11.78
CA ARG A 154 -6.78 29.83 11.04
C ARG A 154 -5.26 29.95 11.25
N LEU A 155 -4.65 28.81 11.61
CA LEU A 155 -3.21 28.69 11.64
C LEU A 155 -2.75 27.90 10.40
N TYR A 156 -1.97 28.55 9.55
CA TYR A 156 -1.24 27.93 8.45
C TYR A 156 0.20 27.70 8.92
N ALA A 157 0.67 26.45 8.90
CA ALA A 157 1.98 26.13 9.44
C ALA A 157 2.69 25.00 8.67
N THR A 158 4.02 25.08 8.63
CA THR A 158 4.91 24.03 8.11
C THR A 158 6.30 24.15 8.73
N ALA A 159 7.18 23.16 8.46
CA ALA A 159 8.53 23.17 9.01
C ALA A 159 9.58 22.58 8.07
N HIS A 160 10.80 23.03 8.22
CA HIS A 160 12.00 22.25 7.91
C HIS A 160 12.29 21.35 9.13
N GLY A 161 11.97 20.07 9.02
CA GLY A 161 11.89 19.13 10.11
C GLY A 161 10.46 18.64 10.33
N VAL A 162 10.18 18.11 11.53
CA VAL A 162 8.82 17.76 11.98
C VAL A 162 8.44 18.67 13.16
N TYR A 163 7.15 18.97 13.31
CA TYR A 163 6.69 19.88 14.34
C TYR A 163 5.39 19.45 15.01
N GLU A 164 5.21 19.90 16.24
CA GLU A 164 3.93 19.99 16.93
C GLU A 164 3.76 21.42 17.44
N ALA A 165 2.55 21.98 17.32
CA ALA A 165 2.22 23.32 17.78
C ALA A 165 1.25 23.30 18.96
N GLU A 166 1.33 24.30 19.85
CA GLU A 166 0.38 24.51 20.94
C GLU A 166 -0.05 25.98 20.97
N LEU A 167 -1.31 26.21 21.31
CA LEU A 167 -1.87 27.51 21.57
C LEU A 167 -2.44 27.56 22.98
N ASN A 168 -1.87 28.42 23.81
CA ASN A 168 -2.21 28.53 25.24
C ASN A 168 -2.06 27.21 26.02
N GLY A 169 -1.06 26.38 25.67
CA GLY A 169 -0.80 25.07 26.24
C GLY A 169 -1.73 23.93 25.77
N SER A 170 -2.61 24.21 24.83
CA SER A 170 -3.45 23.19 24.18
C SER A 170 -2.88 22.81 22.81
N PRO A 171 -2.84 21.50 22.46
CA PRO A 171 -2.35 21.05 21.16
C PRO A 171 -3.16 21.65 20.01
N VAL A 172 -2.47 22.01 18.90
CA VAL A 172 -3.07 22.45 17.66
C VAL A 172 -3.20 21.27 16.72
N GLY A 173 -4.43 20.78 16.53
CA GLY A 173 -4.70 19.61 15.70
C GLY A 173 -4.23 18.30 16.35
N ASP A 174 -4.27 17.23 15.56
CA ASP A 174 -3.94 15.86 15.99
C ASP A 174 -2.99 15.15 15.00
N HIS A 175 -2.40 15.90 14.08
CA HIS A 175 -1.44 15.40 13.10
C HIS A 175 -0.16 14.95 13.80
N VAL A 176 0.36 13.80 13.38
CA VAL A 176 1.60 13.22 13.86
C VAL A 176 2.68 13.37 12.78
N LEU A 177 3.90 13.79 13.19
CA LEU A 177 5.04 13.98 12.28
C LEU A 177 4.78 15.00 11.15
N ALA A 178 3.91 16.01 11.39
CA ALA A 178 3.71 17.09 10.42
C ALA A 178 5.02 17.86 10.17
N PRO A 179 5.25 18.38 8.96
CA PRO A 179 4.42 18.42 7.77
C PRO A 179 4.46 17.13 6.95
N GLY A 180 5.18 16.10 7.38
CA GLY A 180 5.41 14.86 6.68
C GLY A 180 6.65 14.90 5.77
N TRP A 181 6.79 13.88 4.90
CA TRP A 181 7.93 13.72 4.00
C TRP A 181 7.55 14.01 2.55
N THR A 182 8.22 15.00 1.95
CA THR A 182 8.11 15.37 0.54
C THR A 182 9.49 15.58 -0.05
N THR A 183 9.58 15.84 -1.34
CA THR A 183 10.77 16.38 -1.99
C THR A 183 10.98 17.82 -1.54
N TYR A 184 11.45 18.00 -0.30
CA TYR A 184 11.46 19.27 0.45
C TYR A 184 12.02 20.45 -0.34
N GLY A 185 12.99 20.24 -1.21
CA GLY A 185 13.57 21.32 -2.03
C GLY A 185 12.63 21.87 -3.10
N LYS A 186 11.64 21.08 -3.53
CA LYS A 186 10.72 21.41 -4.65
C LYS A 186 9.27 21.56 -4.19
N ARG A 187 8.87 20.79 -3.18
CA ARG A 187 7.51 20.80 -2.62
C ARG A 187 7.59 20.64 -1.10
N LEU A 188 6.88 21.51 -0.38
CA LEU A 188 6.73 21.43 1.07
C LEU A 188 5.25 21.63 1.42
N ARG A 189 4.63 20.62 2.03
CA ARG A 189 3.24 20.75 2.47
C ARG A 189 3.13 21.66 3.68
N TYR A 190 2.09 22.48 3.71
CA TYR A 190 1.67 23.20 4.91
C TYR A 190 0.35 22.65 5.42
N GLN A 191 0.09 22.75 6.72
CA GLN A 191 -1.15 22.36 7.37
C GLN A 191 -2.01 23.59 7.64
N THR A 192 -3.33 23.43 7.60
CA THR A 192 -4.31 24.44 7.98
C THR A 192 -5.10 23.93 9.19
N TYR A 193 -5.14 24.72 10.28
CA TYR A 193 -5.83 24.36 11.52
C TYR A 193 -6.86 25.41 11.89
N ASP A 194 -8.06 24.97 12.29
CA ASP A 194 -9.03 25.83 12.98
C ASP A 194 -8.63 25.97 14.46
N VAL A 195 -8.16 27.12 14.83
CA VAL A 195 -7.72 27.41 16.20
C VAL A 195 -8.65 28.41 16.93
N THR A 196 -9.83 28.65 16.37
CA THR A 196 -10.81 29.62 16.91
C THR A 196 -11.11 29.37 18.39
N ALA A 197 -11.37 28.11 18.75
CA ALA A 197 -11.71 27.72 20.13
C ALA A 197 -10.53 27.73 21.11
N LEU A 198 -9.29 27.80 20.63
CA LEU A 198 -8.08 27.81 21.46
C LEU A 198 -7.67 29.24 21.85
N LEU A 199 -8.22 30.26 21.21
CA LEU A 199 -7.91 31.64 21.48
C LEU A 199 -8.71 32.19 22.66
N GLN A 200 -8.07 33.05 23.45
CA GLN A 200 -8.71 33.77 24.55
C GLN A 200 -8.53 35.27 24.39
N VAL A 201 -9.50 36.04 24.83
CA VAL A 201 -9.39 37.53 24.84
C VAL A 201 -8.26 37.96 25.76
N GLY A 202 -7.44 38.88 25.30
CA GLY A 202 -6.23 39.30 25.98
C GLY A 202 -5.00 38.54 25.49
N GLU A 203 -4.14 38.17 26.41
CA GLU A 203 -2.85 37.56 26.09
C GLU A 203 -2.99 36.09 25.66
N ASN A 204 -2.27 35.73 24.62
CA ASN A 204 -2.17 34.38 24.09
C ASN A 204 -0.69 34.03 23.86
N ASN A 205 -0.40 32.73 23.84
CA ASN A 205 0.93 32.23 23.61
C ASN A 205 0.89 31.10 22.56
N LEU A 206 1.55 31.33 21.44
CA LEU A 206 1.75 30.32 20.38
C LEU A 206 3.14 29.72 20.52
N THR A 207 3.20 28.40 20.63
CA THR A 207 4.44 27.64 20.75
C THR A 207 4.53 26.55 19.67
N ALA A 208 5.76 26.19 19.32
CA ALA A 208 6.04 25.04 18.47
C ALA A 208 7.25 24.27 19.02
N LEU A 209 7.22 22.97 18.84
CA LEU A 209 8.32 22.06 19.11
C LEU A 209 8.77 21.47 17.79
N LEU A 210 10.07 21.58 17.47
CA LEU A 210 10.68 21.13 16.23
C LEU A 210 11.68 20.02 16.50
N ALA A 211 11.69 19.00 15.62
CA ALA A 211 12.68 17.93 15.63
C ALA A 211 13.13 17.54 14.20
N ASP A 212 14.19 16.75 14.12
CA ASP A 212 14.88 16.42 12.87
C ASP A 212 13.97 15.82 11.80
N GLY A 213 13.20 14.77 12.15
CA GLY A 213 12.35 14.04 11.21
C GLY A 213 13.13 13.54 9.99
N TRP A 214 12.47 13.57 8.82
CA TRP A 214 13.10 13.23 7.54
C TRP A 214 13.98 14.35 6.98
N TYR A 215 13.80 15.58 7.40
CA TYR A 215 14.48 16.75 6.82
C TYR A 215 15.98 16.77 7.16
N ARG A 216 16.30 16.65 8.47
CA ARG A 216 17.66 16.76 9.00
C ARG A 216 18.18 15.45 9.60
N GLY A 217 17.28 14.54 9.96
CA GLY A 217 17.60 13.28 10.61
C GLY A 217 18.40 12.32 9.74
N ARG A 218 18.71 11.16 10.31
CA ARG A 218 19.37 10.06 9.62
C ARG A 218 18.39 9.38 8.67
N LEU A 219 18.82 9.17 7.40
CA LEU A 219 18.04 8.52 6.34
C LEU A 219 18.88 7.50 5.56
N GLY A 220 18.19 6.48 5.03
CA GLY A 220 18.77 5.47 4.16
C GLY A 220 19.43 4.33 4.91
N PHE A 221 19.98 3.40 4.13
CA PHE A 221 20.54 2.13 4.59
C PHE A 221 22.07 2.04 4.38
N THR A 222 22.71 3.08 3.87
CA THR A 222 24.14 3.11 3.53
C THR A 222 24.99 3.80 4.60
N GLY A 223 24.56 3.76 5.86
CA GLY A 223 25.27 4.37 6.97
C GLY A 223 24.71 5.71 7.40
N ASP A 224 25.56 6.61 7.91
CA ASP A 224 25.15 7.78 8.69
C ASP A 224 24.79 9.00 7.84
N LYS A 225 24.05 8.85 6.75
CA LYS A 225 23.58 9.98 5.96
C LYS A 225 22.60 10.82 6.74
N ARG A 226 22.94 12.09 6.99
CA ARG A 226 22.12 13.05 7.73
C ARG A 226 21.99 14.35 6.93
N ALA A 227 21.02 15.16 7.32
CA ALA A 227 20.80 16.49 6.74
C ALA A 227 20.68 16.46 5.20
N VAL A 228 19.99 15.44 4.67
CA VAL A 228 19.86 15.21 3.21
C VAL A 228 19.18 16.41 2.53
N TYR A 229 18.22 17.04 3.21
CA TYR A 229 17.47 18.15 2.66
C TYR A 229 17.88 19.52 3.22
N GLY A 230 18.57 19.54 4.36
CA GLY A 230 19.08 20.74 4.99
C GLY A 230 19.57 20.51 6.40
N ASP A 231 20.42 21.44 6.88
CA ASP A 231 21.12 21.35 8.16
C ASP A 231 20.47 22.15 9.28
N ARG A 232 19.41 22.93 9.01
CA ARG A 232 18.71 23.79 9.96
C ARG A 232 17.24 23.48 10.07
N LEU A 233 16.76 23.26 11.30
CA LEU A 233 15.34 23.25 11.59
C LEU A 233 14.78 24.66 11.51
N ALA A 234 13.60 24.81 10.91
CA ALA A 234 12.90 26.09 10.86
C ALA A 234 11.39 25.89 10.87
N TRP A 235 10.66 26.85 11.39
CA TRP A 235 9.21 26.85 11.43
C TRP A 235 8.63 28.05 10.70
N LEU A 236 7.57 27.84 9.93
CA LEU A 236 6.78 28.89 9.32
C LEU A 236 5.37 28.77 9.84
N ALA A 237 4.84 29.88 10.37
CA ALA A 237 3.48 29.94 10.89
C ALA A 237 2.84 31.30 10.60
N GLN A 238 1.62 31.26 10.10
CA GLN A 238 0.77 32.42 9.87
C GLN A 238 -0.58 32.18 10.50
N LEU A 239 -0.84 32.88 11.62
CA LEU A 239 -2.13 32.85 12.32
C LEU A 239 -2.96 34.03 11.87
N GLU A 240 -4.07 33.78 11.22
CA GLU A 240 -5.03 34.78 10.79
C GLU A 240 -6.28 34.77 11.65
N ILE A 241 -6.64 35.92 12.19
CA ILE A 241 -7.76 36.10 13.12
C ILE A 241 -8.75 37.05 12.47
N ARG A 242 -9.94 36.56 12.17
CA ARG A 242 -11.05 37.38 11.66
C ARG A 242 -12.00 37.71 12.79
N TYR A 243 -12.36 38.98 12.91
CA TYR A 243 -13.30 39.49 13.92
C TYR A 243 -14.71 39.65 13.35
N THR A 244 -15.69 39.73 14.25
CA THR A 244 -17.09 39.91 13.90
C THR A 244 -17.41 41.27 13.21
N ASP A 245 -16.53 42.26 13.36
CA ASP A 245 -16.62 43.55 12.68
C ASP A 245 -16.02 43.52 11.27
N GLY A 246 -15.55 42.36 10.82
CA GLY A 246 -14.94 42.15 9.50
C GLY A 246 -13.44 42.49 9.43
N SER A 247 -12.85 43.04 10.48
CA SER A 247 -11.40 43.29 10.50
C SER A 247 -10.61 42.01 10.74
N THR A 248 -9.31 42.02 10.43
CA THR A 248 -8.38 40.91 10.56
C THR A 248 -7.12 41.31 11.25
N ASP A 249 -6.59 40.43 12.10
CA ASP A 249 -5.23 40.53 12.65
C ASP A 249 -4.43 39.32 12.14
N THR A 250 -3.11 39.49 11.95
CA THR A 250 -2.22 38.40 11.52
C THR A 250 -1.00 38.35 12.47
N VAL A 251 -0.70 37.14 12.96
CA VAL A 251 0.51 36.85 13.73
C VAL A 251 1.40 35.92 12.90
N THR A 252 2.62 36.36 12.59
CA THR A 252 3.52 35.63 11.68
C THR A 252 4.82 35.26 12.35
N THR A 253 5.47 34.22 11.87
CA THR A 253 6.90 34.01 12.14
C THR A 253 7.73 35.00 11.36
N ASP A 254 8.66 35.67 12.07
CA ASP A 254 9.66 36.60 11.53
C ASP A 254 10.74 36.86 12.60
N ALA A 255 11.88 37.42 12.22
CA ALA A 255 12.95 37.83 13.14
C ALA A 255 12.73 39.27 13.68
N ASP A 256 11.50 39.60 14.08
CA ASP A 256 11.10 40.91 14.60
C ASP A 256 11.39 41.09 16.11
N GLY A 257 12.12 40.16 16.71
CA GLY A 257 12.51 40.16 18.12
C GLY A 257 11.42 39.65 19.10
N ARG A 258 10.26 39.27 18.61
CA ARG A 258 9.15 38.72 19.41
C ARG A 258 9.16 37.21 19.56
N TRP A 259 9.80 36.49 18.62
CA TRP A 259 9.99 35.06 18.72
C TRP A 259 11.22 34.71 19.53
N GLN A 260 11.11 33.69 20.34
CA GLN A 260 12.19 33.12 21.13
C GLN A 260 12.30 31.63 20.94
N ALA A 261 13.53 31.13 21.02
CA ALA A 261 13.86 29.72 20.90
C ALA A 261 14.62 29.21 22.16
N ALA A 262 14.39 27.96 22.56
CA ALA A 262 15.13 27.28 23.62
C ALA A 262 15.20 25.77 23.36
N GLN A 263 16.15 25.09 23.97
CA GLN A 263 16.15 23.62 24.04
C GLN A 263 15.33 23.15 25.25
N GLY A 264 14.69 22.00 25.13
CA GLY A 264 13.78 21.44 26.15
C GLY A 264 14.06 19.99 26.54
N PRO A 265 13.06 19.30 27.09
CA PRO A 265 13.20 17.95 27.64
C PRO A 265 13.53 16.87 26.61
N ILE A 266 13.14 17.00 25.34
CA ILE A 266 13.55 16.05 24.29
C ILE A 266 14.99 16.33 23.92
N ARG A 267 15.89 15.46 24.40
CA ARG A 267 17.35 15.62 24.27
C ARG A 267 17.89 14.96 22.99
N ARG A 268 17.14 14.04 22.42
CA ARG A 268 17.43 13.32 21.18
C ARG A 268 16.12 12.91 20.52
N SER A 269 16.08 12.97 19.21
CA SER A 269 14.95 12.47 18.41
C SER A 269 15.48 11.97 17.06
N SER A 270 15.27 10.69 16.79
CA SER A 270 15.66 10.01 15.55
C SER A 270 14.57 9.05 15.14
N LEU A 271 14.19 9.06 13.85
CA LEU A 271 13.19 8.12 13.33
C LEU A 271 13.65 6.66 13.49
N TYR A 272 14.95 6.38 13.36
CA TYR A 272 15.50 5.03 13.46
C TYR A 272 15.91 4.65 14.87
N ASP A 273 16.45 5.59 15.62
CA ASP A 273 17.11 5.30 16.89
C ASP A 273 16.23 5.54 18.11
N GLY A 274 15.16 6.32 17.94
CA GLY A 274 14.20 6.62 19.00
C GLY A 274 14.39 7.98 19.66
N GLU A 275 13.67 8.22 20.74
CA GLU A 275 13.63 9.49 21.48
C GLU A 275 14.23 9.35 22.89
N THR A 276 14.99 10.35 23.31
CA THR A 276 15.43 10.49 24.70
C THR A 276 14.78 11.72 25.30
N HIS A 277 13.93 11.53 26.31
CA HIS A 277 13.20 12.57 27.01
C HIS A 277 13.62 12.64 28.47
N ASP A 278 14.17 13.77 28.89
CA ASP A 278 14.50 14.05 30.28
C ASP A 278 13.45 15.02 30.87
N ALA A 279 12.48 14.48 31.59
CA ALA A 279 11.36 15.23 32.12
C ALA A 279 11.76 16.25 33.19
N ARG A 280 13.02 16.23 33.68
CA ARG A 280 13.57 17.22 34.64
C ARG A 280 13.99 18.52 33.97
N VAL A 281 14.19 18.48 32.61
CA VAL A 281 14.67 19.65 31.87
C VAL A 281 13.49 20.52 31.46
N GLU A 282 13.58 21.80 31.81
CA GLU A 282 12.64 22.83 31.39
C GLU A 282 13.32 23.79 30.42
N PRO A 283 12.58 24.30 29.39
CA PRO A 283 13.14 25.30 28.47
C PRO A 283 13.40 26.64 29.19
N THR A 284 14.66 26.98 29.46
CA THR A 284 15.02 28.16 30.27
C THR A 284 15.95 29.17 29.60
N ASP A 285 16.87 28.74 28.75
CA ASP A 285 17.81 29.63 28.03
C ASP A 285 17.19 30.12 26.70
N TRP A 286 16.21 31.04 26.84
CA TRP A 286 15.48 31.58 25.70
C TRP A 286 16.34 32.59 24.94
N ARG A 287 16.55 32.35 23.64
CA ARG A 287 17.33 33.18 22.71
C ARG A 287 16.45 33.68 21.56
N GLY A 288 17.01 34.54 20.70
CA GLY A 288 16.35 35.03 19.52
C GLY A 288 16.22 33.94 18.42
N VAL A 289 15.63 34.36 17.31
CA VAL A 289 15.52 33.58 16.10
C VAL A 289 16.13 34.33 14.92
N ARG A 290 16.48 33.60 13.87
CA ARG A 290 16.90 34.14 12.57
C ARG A 290 15.97 33.65 11.47
N VAL A 291 15.89 34.38 10.37
CA VAL A 291 15.10 34.02 9.19
C VAL A 291 15.89 33.06 8.31
N GLU A 292 15.22 32.03 7.82
CA GLU A 292 15.70 31.16 6.74
C GLU A 292 14.89 31.44 5.48
N GLU A 293 15.57 31.67 4.38
CA GLU A 293 14.91 32.02 3.10
C GLU A 293 14.39 30.74 2.41
N ARG A 294 13.17 30.86 1.91
CA ARG A 294 12.53 29.85 1.07
C ARG A 294 11.54 30.51 0.11
N ASP A 295 11.50 30.04 -1.13
CA ASP A 295 10.50 30.45 -2.12
C ASP A 295 9.10 29.95 -1.70
N PRO A 296 8.15 30.85 -1.36
CA PRO A 296 6.79 30.47 -1.02
C PRO A 296 6.04 29.71 -2.12
N ALA A 297 6.45 29.81 -3.38
CA ALA A 297 5.85 29.06 -4.49
C ALA A 297 6.04 27.52 -4.35
N THR A 298 6.97 27.09 -3.49
CA THR A 298 7.18 25.67 -3.18
C THR A 298 6.25 25.13 -2.07
N LEU A 299 5.48 26.02 -1.43
CA LEU A 299 4.51 25.64 -0.40
C LEU A 299 3.22 25.16 -1.04
N VAL A 300 2.77 23.95 -0.68
CA VAL A 300 1.60 23.30 -1.27
C VAL A 300 0.61 22.82 -0.19
N ALA A 301 -0.68 22.92 -0.48
CA ALA A 301 -1.70 22.32 0.37
C ALA A 301 -1.63 20.79 0.33
N PRO A 302 -2.01 20.07 1.40
CA PRO A 302 -2.05 18.61 1.40
C PRO A 302 -3.19 18.09 0.51
N VAL A 303 -2.95 16.99 -0.17
CA VAL A 303 -3.95 16.22 -0.94
C VAL A 303 -4.31 14.91 -0.23
N GLY A 304 -3.32 14.25 0.37
CA GLY A 304 -3.48 13.02 1.12
C GLY A 304 -3.91 13.23 2.58
N PRO A 305 -4.42 12.17 3.23
CA PRO A 305 -4.75 12.23 4.66
C PRO A 305 -3.50 12.37 5.52
N PRO A 306 -3.60 13.06 6.67
CA PRO A 306 -2.47 13.18 7.59
C PRO A 306 -2.17 11.86 8.31
N VAL A 307 -0.97 11.75 8.87
CA VAL A 307 -0.64 10.71 9.84
C VAL A 307 -1.31 11.03 11.17
N ARG A 308 -1.93 10.02 11.79
CA ARG A 308 -2.63 10.15 13.08
C ARG A 308 -2.35 8.96 13.99
N ARG A 309 -2.69 9.16 15.29
CA ARG A 309 -2.93 8.05 16.22
C ARG A 309 -4.25 7.40 15.85
N ILE A 310 -4.22 6.12 15.45
CA ILE A 310 -5.41 5.44 14.90
C ILE A 310 -6.12 4.62 15.97
N GLU A 311 -5.36 3.83 16.71
CA GLU A 311 -5.89 2.96 17.78
C GLU A 311 -4.81 2.65 18.82
N GLU A 312 -5.22 2.09 19.93
CA GLU A 312 -4.34 1.66 21.02
C GLU A 312 -4.50 0.15 21.27
N LEU A 313 -3.37 -0.56 21.35
CA LEU A 313 -3.35 -1.97 21.69
C LEU A 313 -2.83 -2.17 23.11
N ALA A 314 -3.58 -2.96 23.90
CA ALA A 314 -3.12 -3.44 25.20
C ALA A 314 -2.14 -4.60 25.02
N PRO A 315 -1.20 -4.80 25.96
CA PRO A 315 -0.39 -6.02 26.00
C PRO A 315 -1.28 -7.28 26.06
N THR A 316 -0.95 -8.28 25.26
CA THR A 316 -1.55 -9.62 25.34
C THR A 316 -0.82 -10.49 26.35
N ALA A 317 0.47 -10.24 26.56
CA ALA A 317 1.28 -10.90 27.57
C ALA A 317 2.43 -10.01 28.06
N VAL A 318 2.83 -10.20 29.30
CA VAL A 318 4.07 -9.66 29.88
C VAL A 318 4.85 -10.85 30.45
N THR A 319 6.05 -11.05 29.95
CA THR A 319 6.88 -12.22 30.27
C THR A 319 8.28 -11.79 30.72
N THR A 320 9.03 -12.73 31.27
CA THR A 320 10.44 -12.53 31.57
C THR A 320 11.26 -13.36 30.61
N SER A 321 12.19 -12.73 29.90
CA SER A 321 13.09 -13.39 28.97
C SER A 321 14.13 -14.29 29.72
N PRO A 322 14.81 -15.22 29.03
CA PRO A 322 15.86 -16.02 29.61
C PRO A 322 17.00 -15.22 30.27
N SER A 323 17.29 -14.03 29.78
CA SER A 323 18.27 -13.10 30.37
C SER A 323 17.70 -12.28 31.56
N GLY A 324 16.42 -12.49 31.94
CA GLY A 324 15.78 -11.78 33.05
C GLY A 324 15.19 -10.40 32.68
N ARG A 325 14.97 -10.13 31.41
CA ARG A 325 14.36 -8.87 30.90
C ARG A 325 12.84 -8.97 30.86
N THR A 326 12.15 -7.85 31.12
CA THR A 326 10.70 -7.78 30.93
C THR A 326 10.37 -7.58 29.47
N ILE A 327 9.63 -8.53 28.86
CA ILE A 327 9.16 -8.51 27.49
C ILE A 327 7.64 -8.32 27.49
N VAL A 328 7.17 -7.35 26.72
CA VAL A 328 5.75 -7.06 26.48
C VAL A 328 5.42 -7.54 25.07
N ASP A 329 4.43 -8.44 24.91
CA ASP A 329 3.88 -8.87 23.60
C ASP A 329 2.53 -8.18 23.39
N PHE A 330 2.39 -7.48 22.28
CA PHE A 330 1.14 -6.84 21.87
C PHE A 330 0.27 -7.73 20.96
N GLY A 331 0.74 -8.94 20.62
CA GLY A 331 0.00 -9.90 19.79
C GLY A 331 -0.07 -9.56 18.29
N GLN A 332 0.33 -8.36 17.91
CA GLN A 332 0.31 -7.85 16.55
C GLN A 332 1.60 -7.08 16.24
N ASN A 333 2.26 -7.40 15.13
CA ASN A 333 3.32 -6.55 14.59
C ASN A 333 2.69 -5.28 14.04
N LEU A 334 3.08 -4.12 14.54
CA LEU A 334 2.46 -2.83 14.31
C LEU A 334 3.51 -1.75 14.08
N VAL A 335 3.07 -0.59 13.63
CA VAL A 335 3.89 0.62 13.57
C VAL A 335 3.31 1.68 14.48
N GLY A 336 4.17 2.24 15.34
CA GLY A 336 3.71 3.19 16.35
C GLY A 336 4.72 3.50 17.43
N ARG A 337 4.18 3.77 18.59
CA ARG A 337 4.91 4.21 19.79
C ARG A 337 4.38 3.50 21.01
N LEU A 338 5.20 3.46 22.07
CA LEU A 338 4.70 3.05 23.38
C LEU A 338 4.30 4.28 24.19
N ARG A 339 3.11 4.24 24.77
CA ARG A 339 2.69 5.16 25.83
C ARG A 339 2.71 4.43 27.15
N LEU A 340 3.35 5.03 28.15
CA LEU A 340 3.43 4.50 29.50
C LEU A 340 2.98 5.51 30.52
N THR A 341 2.44 5.00 31.63
CA THR A 341 2.19 5.75 32.88
C THR A 341 3.04 5.14 33.96
N VAL A 342 3.99 5.89 34.49
CA VAL A 342 5.01 5.40 35.42
C VAL A 342 5.21 6.34 36.57
N ALA A 343 5.46 5.81 37.77
CA ALA A 343 5.80 6.60 38.95
C ALA A 343 7.09 6.08 39.57
N GLY A 344 8.06 6.96 39.77
CA GLY A 344 9.36 6.62 40.31
C GLY A 344 10.10 7.85 40.89
N GLU A 345 11.39 7.66 41.20
CA GLU A 345 12.23 8.74 41.72
C GLU A 345 12.75 9.64 40.58
N ALA A 346 13.00 10.90 40.89
CA ALA A 346 13.60 11.83 39.93
C ALA A 346 14.97 11.33 39.44
N GLY A 347 15.12 11.31 38.10
CA GLY A 347 16.33 10.85 37.48
C GLY A 347 16.36 9.33 37.19
N GLN A 348 15.36 8.58 37.60
CA GLN A 348 15.23 7.18 37.20
C GLN A 348 14.92 7.07 35.70
N GLU A 349 15.63 6.21 35.00
CA GLU A 349 15.49 6.04 33.56
C GLU A 349 14.70 4.76 33.22
N VAL A 350 13.65 4.89 32.40
CA VAL A 350 12.94 3.78 31.79
C VAL A 350 13.39 3.69 30.32
N VAL A 351 13.83 2.51 29.92
CA VAL A 351 14.30 2.25 28.55
C VAL A 351 13.38 1.25 27.87
N LEU A 352 12.95 1.58 26.67
CA LEU A 352 12.04 0.81 25.83
C LEU A 352 12.79 0.42 24.54
N ARG A 353 13.00 -0.88 24.32
CA ARG A 353 13.59 -1.42 23.09
C ARG A 353 12.51 -2.17 22.31
N HIS A 354 12.50 -2.01 21.01
CA HIS A 354 11.45 -2.54 20.13
C HIS A 354 12.00 -3.57 19.16
N ALA A 355 11.25 -4.65 18.90
CA ALA A 355 11.53 -5.61 17.84
C ALA A 355 10.25 -6.29 17.32
N GLU A 356 10.32 -6.80 16.11
CA GLU A 356 9.20 -7.45 15.43
C GLU A 356 9.00 -8.91 15.91
N VAL A 357 10.06 -9.62 16.26
CA VAL A 357 10.05 -11.04 16.63
C VAL A 357 11.00 -11.31 17.79
N LEU A 358 10.82 -12.46 18.42
CA LEU A 358 11.74 -13.02 19.40
C LEU A 358 12.57 -14.14 18.76
N GLU A 359 13.81 -14.29 19.23
CA GLU A 359 14.67 -15.44 18.97
C GLU A 359 15.17 -15.98 20.29
N ASP A 360 14.97 -17.28 20.55
CA ASP A 360 15.28 -17.93 21.85
C ASP A 360 14.66 -17.20 23.07
N GLY A 361 13.54 -16.52 22.89
CA GLY A 361 12.83 -15.77 23.94
C GLY A 361 13.40 -14.38 24.25
N GLU A 362 14.40 -13.92 23.51
CA GLU A 362 14.96 -12.58 23.57
C GLU A 362 14.53 -11.74 22.36
N LEU A 363 14.61 -10.41 22.45
CA LEU A 363 14.36 -9.54 21.29
C LEU A 363 15.34 -9.85 20.15
N ALA A 364 14.84 -10.19 18.98
CA ALA A 364 15.66 -10.35 17.78
C ALA A 364 15.93 -8.96 17.16
N THR A 365 17.11 -8.43 17.36
CA THR A 365 17.50 -7.10 16.88
C THR A 365 18.28 -7.10 15.57
N ALA A 366 18.70 -8.26 15.05
CA ALA A 366 19.38 -8.37 13.77
C ALA A 366 18.58 -7.76 12.60
N PRO A 367 17.23 -7.92 12.49
CA PRO A 367 16.43 -7.28 11.45
C PRO A 367 16.39 -5.75 11.51
N LEU A 368 16.79 -5.15 12.61
CA LEU A 368 16.87 -3.69 12.75
C LEU A 368 18.09 -3.10 12.04
N ARG A 369 19.08 -3.92 11.66
CA ARG A 369 20.37 -3.51 11.12
C ARG A 369 21.06 -2.51 12.07
N THR A 370 21.25 -1.25 11.67
CA THR A 370 21.88 -0.22 12.50
C THR A 370 20.89 0.63 13.31
N ALA A 371 19.58 0.50 13.08
CA ALA A 371 18.57 1.22 13.85
C ALA A 371 18.52 0.72 15.30
N GLN A 372 18.57 1.63 16.27
CA GLN A 372 18.56 1.27 17.71
C GLN A 372 17.14 0.97 18.22
N ALA A 373 16.11 1.55 17.60
CA ALA A 373 14.70 1.38 17.97
C ALA A 373 14.47 1.46 19.50
N THR A 374 15.07 2.48 20.16
CA THR A 374 15.17 2.57 21.62
C THR A 374 14.73 3.94 22.13
N ASP A 375 13.64 3.99 22.89
CA ASP A 375 13.20 5.19 23.56
C ASP A 375 13.65 5.18 25.04
N ARG A 376 13.95 6.38 25.58
CA ARG A 376 14.43 6.59 26.93
C ARG A 376 13.62 7.70 27.59
N TYR A 377 13.08 7.42 28.78
CA TYR A 377 12.38 8.39 29.58
C TYR A 377 13.03 8.52 30.96
N ILE A 378 13.48 9.74 31.28
CA ILE A 378 14.07 10.06 32.57
C ILE A 378 13.02 10.81 33.37
N LEU A 379 12.59 10.20 34.49
CA LEU A 379 11.48 10.67 35.30
C LEU A 379 11.80 12.00 35.98
N ARG A 380 10.80 12.89 36.07
CA ARG A 380 10.83 14.08 36.89
C ARG A 380 10.71 13.72 38.37
N GLY A 381 9.92 12.69 38.71
CA GLY A 381 9.56 12.28 40.08
C GLY A 381 8.42 13.10 40.67
N GLY A 382 7.92 12.63 41.82
CA GLY A 382 6.85 13.30 42.58
C GLY A 382 5.44 12.79 42.28
N GLY A 383 5.25 11.76 41.47
CA GLY A 383 3.94 11.14 41.18
C GLY A 383 3.92 10.38 39.87
N PRO A 384 2.74 9.93 39.45
CA PRO A 384 2.59 9.30 38.12
C PRO A 384 2.86 10.29 36.99
N GLU A 385 3.64 9.86 36.00
CA GLU A 385 4.00 10.57 34.78
C GLU A 385 3.57 9.78 33.57
N THR A 386 3.08 10.46 32.52
CA THR A 386 2.76 9.84 31.25
C THR A 386 3.78 10.23 30.18
N PHE A 387 4.33 9.27 29.51
CA PHE A 387 5.28 9.46 28.42
C PHE A 387 4.79 8.73 27.15
N GLU A 388 4.86 9.42 26.03
CA GLU A 388 4.76 8.90 24.67
C GLU A 388 5.78 9.66 23.81
N PRO A 389 6.70 9.00 23.07
CA PRO A 389 7.63 9.67 22.16
C PRO A 389 6.86 10.50 21.12
N ARG A 390 7.39 11.66 20.74
CA ARG A 390 6.67 12.61 19.86
C ARG A 390 7.15 12.56 18.42
N PHE A 391 8.47 12.40 18.18
CA PHE A 391 9.09 12.60 16.88
C PHE A 391 9.84 11.37 16.33
N THR A 392 9.39 10.21 16.72
CA THR A 392 9.87 8.91 16.25
C THR A 392 8.71 7.94 16.05
N PHE A 393 8.96 6.81 15.45
CA PHE A 393 8.09 5.64 15.41
C PHE A 393 8.91 4.37 15.20
N HIS A 394 8.36 3.24 15.61
CA HIS A 394 9.00 1.92 15.50
C HIS A 394 8.04 0.92 14.86
N GLY A 395 8.60 -0.07 14.14
CA GLY A 395 7.90 -1.28 13.74
C GLY A 395 8.18 -2.38 14.76
N PHE A 396 7.16 -2.92 15.45
CA PHE A 396 7.36 -3.88 16.51
C PHE A 396 6.10 -4.69 16.85
N ARG A 397 6.30 -5.88 17.36
CA ARG A 397 5.30 -6.64 18.11
C ARG A 397 5.68 -6.71 19.59
N TYR A 398 6.98 -6.74 19.85
CA TYR A 398 7.55 -6.91 21.20
C TYR A 398 8.30 -5.68 21.65
N ALA A 399 8.20 -5.41 22.96
CA ALA A 399 9.01 -4.38 23.60
C ALA A 399 9.72 -4.94 24.84
N GLU A 400 11.03 -4.68 24.95
CA GLU A 400 11.80 -4.92 26.16
C GLU A 400 11.76 -3.66 27.04
N VAL A 401 11.36 -3.79 28.29
CA VAL A 401 11.28 -2.69 29.25
C VAL A 401 12.30 -2.89 30.35
N THR A 402 13.17 -1.92 30.53
CA THR A 402 14.16 -1.91 31.64
C THR A 402 14.08 -0.63 32.45
N GLY A 403 14.53 -0.68 33.70
CA GLY A 403 14.50 0.48 34.61
C GLY A 403 13.12 0.81 35.15
N TRP A 404 12.11 -0.04 34.95
CA TRP A 404 10.76 0.19 35.46
C TRP A 404 10.76 0.19 36.99
N PRO A 405 10.15 1.21 37.64
CA PRO A 405 10.06 1.28 39.11
C PRO A 405 9.10 0.21 39.67
N GLY A 406 9.63 -0.76 40.38
CA GLY A 406 8.83 -1.82 40.98
C GLY A 406 8.29 -2.84 39.97
N GLN A 407 7.08 -3.33 40.17
CA GLN A 407 6.41 -4.29 39.28
C GLN A 407 5.56 -3.52 38.26
N MET A 408 5.76 -3.79 36.97
CA MET A 408 4.96 -3.21 35.89
C MET A 408 3.55 -3.85 35.86
N ASN A 409 2.52 -2.99 35.82
CA ASN A 409 1.16 -3.44 35.52
C ASN A 409 0.95 -3.37 33.98
N PRO A 410 0.41 -4.40 33.31
CA PRO A 410 0.09 -4.36 31.89
C PRO A 410 -0.78 -3.16 31.46
N ASP A 411 -1.61 -2.64 32.36
CA ASP A 411 -2.46 -1.46 32.07
C ASP A 411 -1.68 -0.15 31.99
N ASP A 412 -0.46 -0.11 32.50
CA ASP A 412 0.40 1.08 32.47
C ASP A 412 1.08 1.28 31.11
N VAL A 413 0.96 0.32 30.17
CA VAL A 413 1.60 0.39 28.86
C VAL A 413 0.57 0.14 27.73
N ARG A 414 0.62 0.97 26.69
CA ARG A 414 -0.17 0.83 25.47
C ARG A 414 0.72 1.01 24.25
N ALA A 415 0.49 0.21 23.22
CA ALA A 415 1.03 0.48 21.90
C ALA A 415 0.05 1.40 21.14
N VAL A 416 0.52 2.57 20.76
CA VAL A 416 -0.24 3.57 19.99
C VAL A 416 0.09 3.38 18.52
N VAL A 417 -0.86 2.85 17.75
CA VAL A 417 -0.72 2.63 16.31
C VAL A 417 -0.81 3.95 15.57
N ILE A 418 0.17 4.23 14.72
CA ILE A 418 0.19 5.42 13.85
C ILE A 418 0.33 5.02 12.38
N HIS A 419 -0.42 5.67 11.51
CA HIS A 419 -0.27 5.62 10.06
C HIS A 419 -1.09 6.75 9.42
N SER A 420 -0.97 6.93 8.10
CA SER A 420 -1.84 7.85 7.35
C SER A 420 -3.30 7.44 7.51
N ASP A 421 -4.18 8.40 7.86
CA ASP A 421 -5.59 8.13 8.21
C ASP A 421 -6.43 7.84 6.95
N LEU A 422 -6.14 6.71 6.30
CA LEU A 422 -6.86 6.20 5.14
C LEU A 422 -8.20 5.56 5.54
N GLU A 423 -9.25 5.78 4.74
CA GLU A 423 -10.54 5.12 4.93
C GLU A 423 -10.49 3.66 4.46
N ARG A 424 -10.88 2.72 5.32
CA ARG A 424 -11.02 1.31 4.94
C ARG A 424 -12.19 1.13 3.97
N THR A 425 -11.92 0.63 2.75
CA THR A 425 -12.93 0.49 1.69
C THR A 425 -13.27 -0.94 1.35
N GLY A 426 -12.28 -1.83 1.28
CA GLY A 426 -12.49 -3.20 0.83
C GLY A 426 -12.32 -4.24 1.94
N THR A 427 -13.11 -5.33 1.88
CA THR A 427 -13.05 -6.48 2.78
C THR A 427 -13.09 -7.78 2.00
N PHE A 428 -12.49 -8.82 2.56
CA PHE A 428 -12.51 -10.18 2.03
C PHE A 428 -12.60 -11.18 3.17
N GLU A 429 -13.34 -12.27 2.95
CA GLU A 429 -13.44 -13.41 3.84
C GLU A 429 -13.70 -14.69 3.03
N SER A 430 -13.14 -15.79 3.47
CA SER A 430 -13.33 -17.12 2.88
C SER A 430 -13.61 -18.20 3.95
N SER A 431 -13.81 -19.43 3.53
CA SER A 431 -13.91 -20.58 4.43
C SER A 431 -12.57 -21.05 5.00
N ASP A 432 -11.45 -20.57 4.47
CA ASP A 432 -10.11 -20.95 4.92
C ASP A 432 -9.54 -19.90 5.89
N GLU A 433 -9.27 -20.31 7.13
CA GLU A 433 -8.79 -19.41 8.19
C GLU A 433 -7.36 -18.92 7.96
N LEU A 434 -6.48 -19.72 7.30
CA LEU A 434 -5.13 -19.27 6.99
C LEU A 434 -5.16 -18.17 5.91
N LEU A 435 -6.07 -18.32 4.94
CA LEU A 435 -6.27 -17.33 3.89
C LEU A 435 -6.86 -16.02 4.45
N ASN A 436 -7.81 -16.13 5.39
CA ASN A 436 -8.35 -14.98 6.12
C ASN A 436 -7.24 -14.28 6.92
N ARG A 437 -6.37 -15.05 7.58
CA ARG A 437 -5.23 -14.50 8.31
C ARG A 437 -4.21 -13.84 7.36
N LEU A 438 -3.91 -14.46 6.22
CA LEU A 438 -3.07 -13.85 5.18
C LEU A 438 -3.62 -12.48 4.78
N HIS A 439 -4.93 -12.39 4.50
CA HIS A 439 -5.56 -11.12 4.14
C HIS A 439 -5.42 -10.06 5.25
N GLN A 440 -5.60 -10.45 6.52
CA GLN A 440 -5.37 -9.55 7.65
C GLN A 440 -3.89 -9.11 7.75
N ASN A 441 -2.94 -10.00 7.47
CA ASN A 441 -1.52 -9.67 7.44
C ASN A 441 -1.19 -8.65 6.33
N VAL A 442 -1.86 -8.75 5.16
CA VAL A 442 -1.74 -7.73 4.09
C VAL A 442 -2.23 -6.37 4.57
N VAL A 443 -3.38 -6.33 5.26
CA VAL A 443 -3.94 -5.09 5.83
C VAL A 443 -2.96 -4.45 6.81
N TRP A 444 -2.42 -5.22 7.75
CA TRP A 444 -1.47 -4.71 8.73
C TRP A 444 -0.11 -4.35 8.11
N GLY A 445 0.33 -5.08 7.08
CA GLY A 445 1.51 -4.73 6.30
C GLY A 445 1.37 -3.36 5.63
N MET A 446 0.22 -3.11 4.99
CA MET A 446 -0.09 -1.80 4.39
C MET A 446 -0.15 -0.69 5.45
N ARG A 447 -0.88 -0.89 6.55
CA ARG A 447 -0.99 0.10 7.64
C ARG A 447 0.38 0.50 8.18
N GLY A 448 1.27 -0.47 8.38
CA GLY A 448 2.60 -0.23 8.91
C GLY A 448 3.53 0.53 7.95
N ASN A 449 3.28 0.47 6.66
CA ASN A 449 4.15 1.06 5.63
C ASN A 449 3.55 2.30 4.95
N PHE A 450 2.24 2.55 5.08
CA PHE A 450 1.61 3.77 4.55
C PHE A 450 1.59 4.87 5.64
N LEU A 451 2.79 5.32 6.00
CA LEU A 451 3.02 6.40 6.93
C LEU A 451 3.64 7.57 6.17
N ASP A 452 2.80 8.46 5.67
CA ASP A 452 3.08 9.65 4.86
C ASP A 452 3.61 9.37 3.44
N VAL A 453 4.47 8.37 3.27
CA VAL A 453 4.90 7.81 1.99
C VAL A 453 4.74 6.28 2.03
N PRO A 454 4.62 5.59 0.88
CA PRO A 454 4.55 4.13 0.84
C PRO A 454 5.96 3.53 1.04
N SER A 455 6.42 3.44 2.29
CA SER A 455 7.74 2.91 2.63
C SER A 455 7.78 1.38 2.54
N ASP A 456 8.95 0.83 2.24
CA ASP A 456 9.19 -0.61 2.11
C ASP A 456 9.09 -1.37 3.43
N CYS A 457 9.65 -0.80 4.48
CA CYS A 457 9.71 -1.39 5.82
C CYS A 457 9.62 -0.30 6.90
N PRO A 458 9.17 -0.62 8.14
CA PRO A 458 8.99 0.40 9.18
C PRO A 458 10.00 0.32 10.32
N GLN A 459 10.84 -0.74 10.43
CA GLN A 459 11.57 -1.06 11.67
C GLN A 459 13.06 -0.79 11.64
N ARG A 460 13.70 -0.84 10.45
CA ARG A 460 15.16 -0.79 10.28
C ARG A 460 15.65 0.55 9.74
N ASP A 461 16.95 0.69 9.53
CA ASP A 461 17.60 1.82 8.85
C ASP A 461 17.36 1.76 7.33
N GLU A 462 16.18 2.03 6.88
CA GLU A 462 15.72 2.10 5.48
C GLU A 462 14.47 2.96 5.42
N ARG A 463 13.26 2.37 5.50
CA ARG A 463 11.97 3.05 5.58
C ARG A 463 11.77 4.08 4.47
N LEU A 464 12.02 3.64 3.22
CA LEU A 464 12.04 4.49 2.04
C LEU A 464 10.85 4.23 1.12
N GLY A 465 10.45 5.23 0.37
CA GLY A 465 9.39 5.12 -0.65
C GLY A 465 9.89 4.38 -1.89
N TRP A 466 10.16 3.08 -1.79
CA TRP A 466 10.58 2.24 -2.89
C TRP A 466 9.51 2.16 -3.98
N THR A 467 9.89 2.56 -5.18
CA THR A 467 8.94 2.66 -6.30
C THR A 467 8.51 1.30 -6.82
N GLY A 468 9.38 0.28 -6.74
CA GLY A 468 9.05 -1.09 -7.13
C GLY A 468 7.96 -1.71 -6.25
N ASP A 469 8.06 -1.51 -4.94
CA ASP A 469 7.12 -2.05 -3.96
C ASP A 469 5.71 -1.52 -4.18
N ILE A 470 5.56 -0.20 -4.30
CA ILE A 470 4.23 0.39 -4.53
C ILE A 470 3.72 0.10 -5.93
N GLN A 471 4.59 -0.05 -6.93
CA GLN A 471 4.18 -0.41 -8.28
C GLN A 471 3.42 -1.74 -8.29
N VAL A 472 3.91 -2.76 -7.59
CA VAL A 472 3.26 -4.08 -7.54
C VAL A 472 2.06 -4.12 -6.60
N PHE A 473 2.03 -3.28 -5.57
CA PHE A 473 1.00 -3.31 -4.53
C PHE A 473 -0.16 -2.31 -4.75
N ALA A 474 -0.01 -1.32 -5.62
CA ALA A 474 -1.01 -0.28 -5.83
C ALA A 474 -2.45 -0.82 -6.09
N PRO A 475 -2.68 -1.90 -6.86
CA PRO A 475 -4.01 -2.48 -7.03
C PRO A 475 -4.62 -2.96 -5.70
N THR A 476 -3.85 -3.66 -4.89
CA THR A 476 -4.27 -4.10 -3.54
C THR A 476 -4.55 -2.91 -2.63
N ALA A 477 -3.67 -1.89 -2.63
CA ALA A 477 -3.86 -0.68 -1.83
C ALA A 477 -5.16 0.03 -2.16
N ALA A 478 -5.47 0.20 -3.45
CA ALA A 478 -6.68 0.87 -3.92
C ALA A 478 -7.98 0.10 -3.59
N TYR A 479 -7.90 -1.21 -3.41
CA TYR A 479 -9.03 -2.01 -2.94
C TYR A 479 -9.19 -1.92 -1.42
N LEU A 480 -8.09 -2.10 -0.68
CA LEU A 480 -8.13 -2.19 0.78
C LEU A 480 -8.53 -0.86 1.44
N TYR A 481 -8.03 0.24 0.92
CA TYR A 481 -8.22 1.59 1.47
C TYR A 481 -8.44 2.61 0.35
N ASP A 482 -9.11 3.72 0.67
CA ASP A 482 -9.13 4.90 -0.21
C ASP A 482 -7.74 5.54 -0.24
N SER A 483 -6.92 5.08 -1.17
CA SER A 483 -5.52 5.49 -1.31
C SER A 483 -5.31 6.59 -2.36
N ALA A 484 -6.39 7.11 -2.97
CA ALA A 484 -6.32 8.06 -4.07
C ALA A 484 -5.53 9.33 -3.70
N GLY A 485 -5.92 10.03 -2.64
CA GLY A 485 -5.24 11.25 -2.21
C GLY A 485 -3.78 11.01 -1.76
N PHE A 486 -3.54 9.89 -1.05
CA PHE A 486 -2.21 9.51 -0.59
C PHE A 486 -1.24 9.27 -1.75
N LEU A 487 -1.62 8.44 -2.71
CA LEU A 487 -0.77 8.13 -3.87
C LEU A 487 -0.67 9.30 -4.85
N THR A 488 -1.71 10.13 -5.00
CA THR A 488 -1.65 11.36 -5.80
C THR A 488 -0.61 12.34 -5.23
N SER A 489 -0.56 12.50 -3.90
CA SER A 489 0.47 13.31 -3.25
C SER A 489 1.89 12.77 -3.49
N TRP A 490 2.08 11.45 -3.33
CA TRP A 490 3.36 10.79 -3.57
C TRP A 490 3.80 10.86 -5.04
N LEU A 491 2.88 10.70 -6.00
CA LEU A 491 3.17 10.84 -7.44
C LEU A 491 3.64 12.25 -7.81
N ALA A 492 3.17 13.28 -7.10
CA ALA A 492 3.67 14.63 -7.30
C ALA A 492 5.13 14.78 -6.84
N ASP A 493 5.56 14.06 -5.80
CA ASP A 493 6.96 13.98 -5.39
C ASP A 493 7.79 13.15 -6.39
N LEU A 494 7.25 12.06 -6.93
CA LEU A 494 7.90 11.29 -7.99
C LEU A 494 8.18 12.16 -9.22
N ALA A 495 7.17 12.90 -9.70
CA ALA A 495 7.33 13.80 -10.84
C ALA A 495 8.33 14.94 -10.54
N ALA A 496 8.36 15.43 -9.29
CA ALA A 496 9.32 16.44 -8.87
C ALA A 496 10.77 15.91 -8.79
N ASP A 497 10.96 14.67 -8.37
CA ASP A 497 12.28 14.03 -8.27
C ASP A 497 12.79 13.43 -9.59
N GLN A 498 11.91 13.26 -10.58
CA GLN A 498 12.26 12.76 -11.90
C GLN A 498 13.35 13.62 -12.56
N GLY A 499 14.37 12.96 -13.12
CA GLY A 499 15.48 13.65 -13.77
C GLY A 499 15.06 14.36 -15.06
N GLU A 500 15.82 15.37 -15.48
CA GLU A 500 15.60 16.11 -16.73
C GLU A 500 15.62 15.20 -17.97
N ASN A 501 16.32 14.07 -17.87
CA ASN A 501 16.35 13.03 -18.92
C ASN A 501 15.14 12.09 -18.89
N GLY A 502 14.20 12.29 -17.96
CA GLY A 502 13.02 11.43 -17.76
C GLY A 502 13.26 10.24 -16.84
N GLY A 503 14.47 10.02 -16.33
CA GLY A 503 14.78 8.94 -15.40
C GLY A 503 14.02 9.10 -14.07
N VAL A 504 13.43 8.01 -13.57
CA VAL A 504 12.69 7.98 -12.31
C VAL A 504 13.57 7.35 -11.23
N PRO A 505 13.74 8.01 -10.07
CA PRO A 505 14.49 7.42 -8.95
C PRO A 505 13.80 6.14 -8.44
N PHE A 506 14.57 5.16 -7.99
CA PHE A 506 14.00 3.93 -7.43
C PHE A 506 13.47 4.10 -5.97
N VAL A 507 13.75 5.24 -5.31
CA VAL A 507 13.11 5.69 -4.06
C VAL A 507 12.62 7.13 -4.19
N VAL A 508 11.42 7.41 -3.69
CA VAL A 508 10.76 8.72 -3.71
C VAL A 508 10.12 9.00 -2.34
N PRO A 509 10.43 10.11 -1.68
CA PRO A 509 11.39 11.17 -2.06
C PRO A 509 12.84 10.67 -2.13
N LYS A 510 13.63 11.24 -3.04
CA LYS A 510 15.02 10.86 -3.26
C LYS A 510 15.91 11.25 -2.08
N CYS A 511 16.57 10.27 -1.47
CA CYS A 511 17.43 10.50 -0.30
C CYS A 511 18.72 9.65 -0.27
N VAL A 512 18.91 8.75 -1.24
CA VAL A 512 20.09 7.88 -1.31
C VAL A 512 20.87 8.10 -2.60
N ASP A 513 22.22 7.87 -2.54
CA ASP A 513 23.07 7.97 -3.72
C ASP A 513 22.76 6.84 -4.71
N GLY A 514 22.85 7.13 -5.98
CA GLY A 514 22.59 6.17 -7.04
C GLY A 514 21.09 5.90 -7.31
N ALA A 515 20.18 6.53 -6.56
CA ALA A 515 18.73 6.36 -6.77
C ALA A 515 18.27 6.72 -8.19
N ASP A 516 19.03 7.53 -8.92
CA ASP A 516 18.76 7.90 -10.32
C ASP A 516 19.07 6.79 -11.34
N THR A 517 19.63 5.65 -10.91
CA THR A 517 19.90 4.54 -11.81
C THR A 517 18.58 4.00 -12.36
N PRO A 518 18.37 4.08 -13.68
CA PRO A 518 17.11 3.62 -14.27
C PRO A 518 16.99 2.10 -14.13
N THR A 519 15.84 1.65 -13.64
CA THR A 519 15.59 0.23 -13.42
C THR A 519 14.12 -0.09 -13.65
N ALA A 520 13.86 -1.17 -14.42
CA ALA A 520 12.52 -1.58 -14.77
C ALA A 520 11.74 -2.06 -13.54
N ALA A 521 10.43 -2.04 -13.62
CA ALA A 521 9.46 -2.24 -12.55
C ALA A 521 9.48 -1.10 -11.51
N TRP A 522 10.64 -0.64 -11.05
CA TRP A 522 10.78 0.50 -10.13
C TRP A 522 10.41 1.82 -10.81
N GLY A 523 11.10 2.19 -11.88
CA GLY A 523 10.79 3.42 -12.61
C GLY A 523 9.42 3.40 -13.28
N ASP A 524 8.90 2.22 -13.59
CA ASP A 524 7.56 2.03 -14.17
C ASP A 524 6.41 2.40 -13.21
N ALA A 525 6.70 2.67 -11.94
CA ALA A 525 5.74 3.28 -11.02
C ALA A 525 5.18 4.60 -11.57
N ALA A 526 5.97 5.36 -12.34
CA ALA A 526 5.54 6.60 -12.99
C ALA A 526 4.36 6.40 -13.97
N THR A 527 4.23 5.20 -14.57
CA THR A 527 3.15 4.87 -15.50
C THR A 527 2.06 4.03 -14.87
N ILE A 528 2.45 3.02 -14.08
CA ILE A 528 1.53 2.01 -13.54
C ILE A 528 0.68 2.56 -12.40
N VAL A 529 1.27 3.32 -11.46
CA VAL A 529 0.50 3.82 -10.31
C VAL A 529 -0.60 4.81 -10.74
N PRO A 530 -0.35 5.82 -11.61
CA PRO A 530 -1.43 6.68 -12.12
C PRO A 530 -2.51 5.90 -12.87
N TRP A 531 -2.11 4.86 -13.63
CA TRP A 531 -3.02 3.99 -14.35
C TRP A 531 -3.93 3.19 -13.40
N VAL A 532 -3.39 2.66 -12.31
CA VAL A 532 -4.15 1.98 -11.26
C VAL A 532 -5.16 2.93 -10.60
N LEU A 533 -4.74 4.16 -10.27
CA LEU A 533 -5.64 5.16 -9.67
C LEU A 533 -6.79 5.53 -10.62
N HIS A 534 -6.49 5.69 -11.91
CA HIS A 534 -7.54 5.90 -12.90
C HIS A 534 -8.53 4.72 -12.94
N HIS A 535 -8.04 3.49 -12.96
CA HIS A 535 -8.91 2.31 -12.97
C HIS A 535 -9.75 2.16 -11.69
N ALA A 536 -9.16 2.39 -10.53
CA ALA A 536 -9.84 2.22 -9.25
C ALA A 536 -10.87 3.34 -8.95
N TYR A 537 -10.54 4.58 -9.33
CA TYR A 537 -11.33 5.76 -8.91
C TYR A 537 -12.00 6.51 -10.06
N GLY A 538 -11.73 6.15 -11.31
CA GLY A 538 -12.27 6.87 -12.48
C GLY A 538 -11.62 8.24 -12.70
N ASP A 539 -10.47 8.51 -12.07
CA ASP A 539 -9.83 9.83 -12.09
C ASP A 539 -8.97 10.03 -13.35
N LEU A 540 -9.49 10.76 -14.32
CA LEU A 540 -8.73 11.25 -15.49
C LEU A 540 -7.77 12.39 -15.10
N GLY A 541 -8.03 13.09 -14.01
CA GLY A 541 -7.19 14.20 -13.55
C GLY A 541 -5.81 13.74 -13.13
N VAL A 542 -5.68 12.56 -12.49
CA VAL A 542 -4.37 12.00 -12.14
C VAL A 542 -3.56 11.64 -13.39
N LEU A 543 -4.18 11.10 -14.42
CA LEU A 543 -3.50 10.84 -15.71
C LEU A 543 -3.04 12.14 -16.37
N ALA A 544 -3.90 13.17 -16.36
CA ALA A 544 -3.56 14.48 -16.93
C ALA A 544 -2.39 15.14 -16.19
N ALA A 545 -2.39 15.09 -14.84
CA ALA A 545 -1.35 15.65 -14.00
C ALA A 545 0.00 14.92 -14.16
N GLN A 546 -0.02 13.59 -14.35
CA GLN A 546 1.16 12.75 -14.42
C GLN A 546 1.65 12.47 -15.85
N PHE A 547 0.92 12.89 -16.88
CA PHE A 547 1.20 12.50 -18.27
C PHE A 547 2.63 12.83 -18.72
N GLU A 548 3.14 14.00 -18.38
CA GLU A 548 4.51 14.39 -18.77
C GLU A 548 5.56 13.52 -18.06
N SER A 549 5.34 13.16 -16.79
CA SER A 549 6.19 12.21 -16.05
C SER A 549 6.15 10.81 -16.68
N MET A 550 4.95 10.31 -16.98
CA MET A 550 4.73 9.02 -17.65
C MET A 550 5.47 8.95 -18.98
N ARG A 551 5.29 9.98 -19.81
CA ARG A 551 5.94 10.12 -21.12
C ARG A 551 7.45 10.19 -20.99
N GLY A 552 7.94 11.03 -20.06
CA GLY A 552 9.37 11.22 -19.80
C GLY A 552 10.06 9.90 -19.47
N TRP A 553 9.45 9.05 -18.62
CA TRP A 553 9.97 7.72 -18.31
C TRP A 553 10.08 6.83 -19.54
N VAL A 554 9.00 6.71 -20.33
CA VAL A 554 9.00 5.86 -21.54
C VAL A 554 10.00 6.35 -22.58
N ASP A 555 10.12 7.66 -22.79
CA ASP A 555 11.10 8.27 -23.70
C ASP A 555 12.54 8.00 -23.22
N HIS A 556 12.79 8.07 -21.91
CA HIS A 556 14.09 7.74 -21.35
C HIS A 556 14.45 6.26 -21.62
N VAL A 557 13.54 5.32 -21.30
CA VAL A 557 13.77 3.90 -21.58
C VAL A 557 13.96 3.65 -23.08
N ALA A 558 13.17 4.28 -23.94
CA ALA A 558 13.35 4.20 -25.39
C ALA A 558 14.73 4.65 -25.86
N SER A 559 15.31 5.68 -25.22
CA SER A 559 16.67 6.14 -25.49
C SER A 559 17.74 5.13 -25.07
N LEU A 560 17.52 4.38 -23.98
CA LEU A 560 18.42 3.32 -23.49
C LEU A 560 18.35 2.08 -24.40
N ALA A 561 17.14 1.67 -24.79
CA ALA A 561 16.92 0.51 -25.66
C ALA A 561 17.37 0.75 -27.13
N GLY A 562 17.41 1.99 -27.58
CA GLY A 562 17.85 2.36 -28.92
C GLY A 562 17.00 1.74 -30.05
N GLU A 563 17.66 1.45 -31.18
CA GLU A 563 17.00 0.90 -32.38
C GLU A 563 16.55 -0.56 -32.22
N SER A 564 17.20 -1.33 -31.35
CA SER A 564 16.83 -2.73 -31.07
C SER A 564 15.47 -2.87 -30.40
N ARG A 565 15.01 -1.85 -29.69
CA ARG A 565 13.83 -1.88 -28.80
C ARG A 565 13.94 -2.88 -27.64
N LEU A 566 15.14 -3.42 -27.39
CA LEU A 566 15.44 -4.28 -26.26
C LEU A 566 16.17 -3.46 -25.20
N TRP A 567 15.66 -3.47 -23.96
CA TRP A 567 16.39 -2.84 -22.85
C TRP A 567 17.25 -3.92 -22.17
N ASP A 568 18.44 -4.12 -22.72
CA ASP A 568 19.40 -5.19 -22.38
C ASP A 568 20.69 -4.67 -21.73
N SER A 569 20.67 -3.43 -21.25
CA SER A 569 21.85 -2.77 -20.69
C SER A 569 21.57 -2.07 -19.36
N GLY A 570 22.63 -1.82 -18.60
CA GLY A 570 22.57 -1.17 -17.30
C GLY A 570 22.24 -2.15 -16.14
N PHE A 571 22.12 -1.59 -14.95
CA PHE A 571 21.70 -2.35 -13.75
C PHE A 571 20.20 -2.55 -13.72
N GLN A 572 19.77 -3.76 -13.34
CA GLN A 572 18.35 -4.08 -13.10
C GLN A 572 18.21 -4.81 -11.77
N PHE A 573 17.20 -4.45 -10.96
CA PHE A 573 16.81 -5.27 -9.81
C PHE A 573 16.24 -6.61 -10.28
N GLY A 574 15.65 -6.65 -11.48
CA GLY A 574 15.06 -7.86 -12.05
C GLY A 574 13.88 -8.36 -11.23
N ASP A 575 13.75 -9.68 -11.15
CA ASP A 575 12.74 -10.34 -10.30
C ASP A 575 13.30 -10.48 -8.86
N TRP A 576 13.41 -9.36 -8.16
CA TRP A 576 14.05 -9.19 -6.85
C TRP A 576 13.60 -10.23 -5.85
N LEU A 577 14.53 -10.85 -5.14
CA LEU A 577 14.29 -11.88 -4.12
C LEU A 577 13.59 -13.15 -4.67
N ASP A 578 13.82 -13.53 -5.95
CA ASP A 578 13.50 -14.91 -6.39
C ASP A 578 14.12 -15.90 -5.37
N PRO A 579 13.33 -16.83 -4.78
CA PRO A 579 13.83 -17.78 -3.79
C PRO A 579 15.03 -18.63 -4.28
N ASN A 580 15.20 -18.73 -5.59
CA ASN A 580 16.31 -19.46 -6.21
C ASN A 580 17.52 -18.57 -6.55
N ALA A 581 17.48 -17.29 -6.23
CA ALA A 581 18.62 -16.40 -6.42
C ALA A 581 19.78 -16.81 -5.48
N PRO A 582 21.05 -16.68 -5.93
CA PRO A 582 22.20 -16.98 -5.08
C PRO A 582 22.19 -16.15 -3.79
N ALA A 583 22.65 -16.74 -2.69
CA ALA A 583 22.75 -16.04 -1.42
C ALA A 583 23.58 -14.74 -1.57
N GLY A 584 23.04 -13.62 -1.09
CA GLY A 584 23.64 -12.29 -1.20
C GLY A 584 23.54 -11.62 -2.57
N ARG A 585 22.85 -12.22 -3.55
CA ARG A 585 22.63 -11.66 -4.88
C ARG A 585 21.12 -11.72 -5.25
N PRO A 586 20.27 -10.99 -4.51
CA PRO A 586 18.82 -10.99 -4.75
C PRO A 586 18.41 -10.44 -6.13
N ASP A 587 19.34 -9.77 -6.81
CA ASP A 587 19.23 -9.27 -8.20
C ASP A 587 19.44 -10.35 -9.26
N GLN A 588 19.98 -11.51 -8.90
CA GLN A 588 20.28 -12.62 -9.83
C GLN A 588 19.21 -13.70 -9.80
N ALA A 589 17.98 -13.30 -10.16
CA ALA A 589 16.87 -14.21 -10.35
C ALA A 589 17.10 -15.14 -11.56
N ARG A 590 16.31 -16.24 -11.63
CA ARG A 590 16.32 -17.13 -12.80
C ARG A 590 15.84 -16.45 -14.08
N THR A 591 14.93 -15.49 -13.95
CA THR A 591 14.54 -14.64 -15.09
C THR A 591 15.54 -13.51 -15.23
N PRO A 592 16.29 -13.44 -16.37
CA PRO A 592 17.24 -12.37 -16.63
C PRO A 592 16.61 -10.98 -16.57
N GLY A 593 17.37 -10.01 -16.03
CA GLY A 593 16.90 -8.64 -15.84
C GLY A 593 16.47 -7.94 -17.13
N GLU A 594 17.09 -8.26 -18.28
CA GLU A 594 16.75 -7.73 -19.60
C GLU A 594 15.37 -8.20 -20.11
N ILE A 595 14.93 -9.40 -19.74
CA ILE A 595 13.58 -9.90 -20.06
C ILE A 595 12.55 -9.08 -19.26
N VAL A 596 12.80 -8.88 -17.97
CA VAL A 596 11.96 -8.03 -17.11
C VAL A 596 11.92 -6.60 -17.67
N ALA A 597 13.07 -6.03 -17.98
CA ALA A 597 13.19 -4.65 -18.44
C ALA A 597 12.44 -4.41 -19.76
N THR A 598 12.62 -5.29 -20.76
CA THR A 598 11.94 -5.16 -22.05
C THR A 598 10.43 -5.40 -21.92
N ALA A 599 10.00 -6.31 -21.04
CA ALA A 599 8.58 -6.55 -20.77
C ALA A 599 7.89 -5.30 -20.18
N TYR A 600 8.51 -4.67 -19.18
CA TYR A 600 7.98 -3.43 -18.57
C TYR A 600 8.02 -2.26 -19.55
N PHE A 601 9.04 -2.16 -20.39
CA PHE A 601 9.09 -1.15 -21.46
C PHE A 601 7.87 -1.23 -22.39
N ALA A 602 7.52 -2.44 -22.86
CA ALA A 602 6.32 -2.65 -23.67
C ALA A 602 5.04 -2.25 -22.90
N ARG A 603 4.95 -2.63 -21.63
CA ARG A 603 3.79 -2.35 -20.77
C ARG A 603 3.62 -0.86 -20.54
N SER A 604 4.68 -0.14 -20.17
CA SER A 604 4.65 1.30 -19.93
C SER A 604 4.33 2.10 -21.19
N ALA A 605 4.90 1.72 -22.34
CA ALA A 605 4.56 2.33 -23.62
C ALA A 605 3.08 2.17 -23.98
N GLU A 606 2.49 1.00 -23.72
CA GLU A 606 1.05 0.76 -23.91
C GLU A 606 0.20 1.62 -22.99
N ILE A 607 0.57 1.73 -21.71
CA ILE A 607 -0.16 2.55 -20.74
C ILE A 607 -0.13 4.02 -21.17
N VAL A 608 1.02 4.55 -21.60
CA VAL A 608 1.12 5.94 -22.08
C VAL A 608 0.27 6.16 -23.33
N ALA A 609 0.25 5.19 -24.27
CA ALA A 609 -0.62 5.26 -25.44
C ALA A 609 -2.11 5.36 -25.07
N ARG A 610 -2.56 4.52 -24.15
CA ARG A 610 -3.95 4.52 -23.66
C ARG A 610 -4.29 5.79 -22.90
N ALA A 611 -3.38 6.25 -22.03
CA ALA A 611 -3.55 7.52 -21.29
C ALA A 611 -3.65 8.69 -22.27
N ALA A 612 -2.79 8.75 -23.29
CA ALA A 612 -2.84 9.76 -24.35
C ALA A 612 -4.20 9.76 -25.10
N GLN A 613 -4.71 8.57 -25.42
CA GLN A 613 -6.03 8.43 -26.06
C GLN A 613 -7.16 8.98 -25.17
N LEU A 614 -7.18 8.62 -23.90
CA LEU A 614 -8.18 9.10 -22.94
C LEU A 614 -8.13 10.62 -22.74
N LEU A 615 -6.92 11.20 -22.82
CA LEU A 615 -6.70 12.65 -22.69
C LEU A 615 -6.87 13.42 -24.00
N GLY A 616 -7.24 12.76 -25.12
CA GLY A 616 -7.40 13.39 -26.42
C GLY A 616 -6.09 13.82 -27.09
N ARG A 617 -4.95 13.24 -26.69
CA ARG A 617 -3.61 13.52 -27.23
C ARG A 617 -3.31 12.55 -28.39
N GLU A 618 -3.98 12.72 -29.51
CA GLU A 618 -3.97 11.79 -30.64
C GLU A 618 -2.57 11.45 -31.17
N ALA A 619 -1.70 12.47 -31.31
CA ALA A 619 -0.34 12.28 -31.81
C ALA A 619 0.51 11.39 -30.88
N ASP A 620 0.40 11.62 -29.58
CA ASP A 620 1.08 10.81 -28.56
C ASP A 620 0.48 9.40 -28.52
N ALA A 621 -0.83 9.24 -28.61
CA ALA A 621 -1.49 7.94 -28.62
C ALA A 621 -0.98 7.07 -29.78
N VAL A 622 -0.88 7.61 -31.01
CA VAL A 622 -0.35 6.91 -32.19
C VAL A 622 1.12 6.56 -32.00
N ARG A 623 1.93 7.53 -31.53
CA ARG A 623 3.38 7.35 -31.34
C ARG A 623 3.68 6.22 -30.34
N TYR A 624 3.06 6.25 -29.16
CA TYR A 624 3.36 5.27 -28.12
C TYR A 624 2.70 3.91 -28.36
N ALA A 625 1.58 3.85 -29.10
CA ALA A 625 1.02 2.59 -29.56
C ALA A 625 1.95 1.89 -30.57
N ALA A 626 2.54 2.66 -31.50
CA ALA A 626 3.55 2.15 -32.42
C ALA A 626 4.79 1.64 -31.67
N LEU A 627 5.30 2.44 -30.72
CA LEU A 627 6.44 2.04 -29.88
C LEU A 627 6.15 0.75 -29.11
N ALA A 628 4.99 0.63 -28.46
CA ALA A 628 4.61 -0.58 -27.75
C ALA A 628 4.57 -1.81 -28.67
N ALA A 629 4.08 -1.65 -29.90
CA ALA A 629 4.06 -2.72 -30.90
C ALA A 629 5.49 -3.13 -31.35
N GLU A 630 6.37 -2.15 -31.57
CA GLU A 630 7.78 -2.38 -31.90
C GLU A 630 8.51 -3.15 -30.80
N VAL A 631 8.32 -2.74 -29.53
CA VAL A 631 8.93 -3.42 -28.37
C VAL A 631 8.39 -4.84 -28.20
N ARG A 632 7.07 -5.06 -28.35
CA ARG A 632 6.49 -6.42 -28.35
C ARG A 632 7.07 -7.30 -29.45
N GLN A 633 7.24 -6.76 -30.63
CA GLN A 633 7.84 -7.49 -31.74
C GLN A 633 9.30 -7.85 -31.45
N ALA A 634 10.09 -6.91 -30.89
CA ALA A 634 11.47 -7.16 -30.52
C ALA A 634 11.54 -8.23 -29.41
N PHE A 635 10.70 -8.11 -28.38
CA PHE A 635 10.59 -9.10 -27.30
C PHE A 635 10.29 -10.50 -27.84
N ALA A 636 9.26 -10.62 -28.69
CA ALA A 636 8.87 -11.90 -29.27
C ALA A 636 9.98 -12.50 -30.15
N SER A 637 10.69 -11.67 -30.90
CA SER A 637 11.77 -12.13 -31.78
C SER A 637 13.00 -12.60 -31.00
N GLU A 638 13.33 -11.97 -29.88
CA GLU A 638 14.54 -12.27 -29.12
C GLU A 638 14.29 -13.35 -28.06
N TYR A 639 13.17 -13.28 -27.34
CA TYR A 639 12.97 -14.07 -26.12
C TYR A 639 11.94 -15.19 -26.24
N VAL A 640 11.24 -15.33 -27.38
CA VAL A 640 10.16 -16.31 -27.55
C VAL A 640 10.43 -17.23 -28.74
N THR A 641 10.37 -18.53 -28.53
CA THR A 641 10.43 -19.51 -29.66
C THR A 641 9.14 -19.51 -30.47
N GLY A 642 9.19 -20.04 -31.67
CA GLY A 642 7.99 -20.17 -32.54
C GLY A 642 6.82 -20.92 -31.90
N ALA A 643 7.10 -21.80 -30.90
CA ALA A 643 6.07 -22.54 -30.17
C ALA A 643 5.55 -21.79 -28.92
N GLY A 644 6.14 -20.67 -28.54
CA GLY A 644 5.76 -19.93 -27.35
C GLY A 644 6.55 -20.26 -26.08
N ARG A 645 7.67 -20.98 -26.20
CA ARG A 645 8.59 -21.21 -25.10
C ARG A 645 9.47 -19.97 -24.91
N MET A 646 9.63 -19.55 -23.65
CA MET A 646 10.52 -18.44 -23.31
C MET A 646 11.99 -18.88 -23.37
N MET A 647 12.89 -17.97 -23.73
CA MET A 647 14.34 -18.18 -23.67
C MET A 647 14.78 -18.47 -22.22
N SER A 648 14.22 -17.77 -21.24
CA SER A 648 14.33 -18.13 -19.84
C SER A 648 13.14 -19.01 -19.44
N ASP A 649 13.41 -20.27 -19.12
CA ASP A 649 12.39 -21.25 -18.71
C ASP A 649 12.06 -21.11 -17.21
N ALA A 650 11.73 -19.89 -16.79
CA ALA A 650 11.41 -19.52 -15.40
C ALA A 650 9.99 -18.95 -15.29
N PRO A 651 9.26 -19.22 -14.19
CA PRO A 651 7.86 -18.81 -14.04
C PRO A 651 7.61 -17.32 -14.26
N THR A 652 8.49 -16.43 -13.80
CA THR A 652 8.34 -14.99 -13.97
C THR A 652 8.38 -14.57 -15.46
N ALA A 653 9.24 -15.20 -16.27
CA ALA A 653 9.30 -14.90 -17.70
C ALA A 653 7.96 -15.19 -18.39
N TYR A 654 7.33 -16.34 -18.09
CA TYR A 654 6.02 -16.70 -18.62
C TYR A 654 4.90 -15.81 -18.05
N ALA A 655 4.92 -15.51 -16.75
CA ALA A 655 3.92 -14.64 -16.12
C ALA A 655 3.92 -13.24 -16.75
N LEU A 656 5.10 -12.64 -16.97
CA LEU A 656 5.25 -11.36 -17.68
C LEU A 656 4.73 -11.44 -19.11
N ALA A 657 5.14 -12.46 -19.86
CA ALA A 657 4.76 -12.60 -21.26
C ALA A 657 3.23 -12.76 -21.44
N LEU A 658 2.58 -13.48 -20.53
CA LEU A 658 1.13 -13.69 -20.52
C LEU A 658 0.38 -12.42 -20.09
N GLN A 659 0.77 -11.81 -18.96
CA GLN A 659 0.04 -10.68 -18.38
C GLN A 659 0.26 -9.36 -19.14
N PHE A 660 1.41 -9.19 -19.80
CA PHE A 660 1.71 -7.97 -20.56
C PHE A 660 1.44 -8.14 -22.07
N ALA A 661 0.76 -9.25 -22.45
CA ALA A 661 0.37 -9.54 -23.81
C ALA A 661 1.55 -9.50 -24.82
N LEU A 662 2.69 -10.12 -24.44
CA LEU A 662 3.92 -10.12 -25.25
C LEU A 662 3.99 -11.29 -26.24
N LEU A 663 3.06 -12.23 -26.15
CA LEU A 663 2.97 -13.39 -27.06
C LEU A 663 2.06 -13.07 -28.23
N PRO A 664 2.55 -13.24 -29.49
CA PRO A 664 1.85 -12.76 -30.67
C PRO A 664 0.56 -13.52 -31.03
N ASP A 665 0.43 -14.78 -30.64
CA ASP A 665 -0.75 -15.56 -31.00
C ASP A 665 -1.29 -16.45 -29.85
N GLN A 666 -2.52 -16.96 -30.05
CA GLN A 666 -3.23 -17.74 -29.04
C GLN A 666 -2.58 -19.12 -28.77
N ALA A 667 -1.94 -19.72 -29.78
CA ALA A 667 -1.28 -21.03 -29.64
C ALA A 667 -0.03 -20.87 -28.75
N GLN A 668 0.75 -19.79 -28.93
CA GLN A 668 1.88 -19.46 -28.08
C GLN A 668 1.43 -19.15 -26.67
N ARG A 669 0.32 -18.41 -26.47
CA ARG A 669 -0.25 -18.15 -25.14
C ARG A 669 -0.67 -19.43 -24.43
N ALA A 670 -1.35 -20.34 -25.15
CA ALA A 670 -1.76 -21.63 -24.59
C ALA A 670 -0.55 -22.49 -24.19
N HIS A 671 0.48 -22.53 -25.02
CA HIS A 671 1.72 -23.26 -24.73
C HIS A 671 2.45 -22.66 -23.52
N ALA A 672 2.57 -21.34 -23.47
CA ALA A 672 3.20 -20.63 -22.36
C ALA A 672 2.45 -20.86 -21.02
N GLY A 673 1.11 -20.82 -21.05
CA GLY A 673 0.27 -21.12 -19.89
C GLY A 673 0.45 -22.56 -19.38
N LYS A 674 0.44 -23.53 -20.31
CA LYS A 674 0.72 -24.94 -19.98
C LYS A 674 2.12 -25.08 -19.36
N ARG A 675 3.14 -24.47 -19.97
CA ARG A 675 4.51 -24.55 -19.46
C ARG A 675 4.64 -23.91 -18.08
N LEU A 676 4.00 -22.76 -17.85
CA LEU A 676 3.95 -22.13 -16.54
C LEU A 676 3.35 -23.07 -15.49
N ALA A 677 2.22 -23.73 -15.80
CA ALA A 677 1.59 -24.70 -14.91
C ALA A 677 2.49 -25.90 -14.64
N ASP A 678 3.20 -26.40 -15.65
CA ASP A 678 4.16 -27.50 -15.51
C ASP A 678 5.33 -27.12 -14.60
N LEU A 679 5.87 -25.88 -14.73
CA LEU A 679 6.93 -25.36 -13.88
C LEU A 679 6.47 -25.22 -12.39
N VAL A 680 5.26 -24.71 -12.18
CA VAL A 680 4.67 -24.58 -10.83
C VAL A 680 4.46 -25.96 -10.20
N ARG A 681 3.94 -26.91 -10.97
CA ARG A 681 3.74 -28.29 -10.54
C ARG A 681 5.07 -28.95 -10.16
N ALA A 682 6.08 -28.85 -11.02
CA ALA A 682 7.41 -29.40 -10.79
C ALA A 682 8.09 -28.79 -9.56
N GLY A 683 7.85 -27.52 -9.26
CA GLY A 683 8.28 -26.86 -8.03
C GLY A 683 7.46 -27.24 -6.78
N GLY A 684 6.57 -28.26 -6.85
CA GLY A 684 5.73 -28.67 -5.72
C GLY A 684 4.70 -27.63 -5.30
N TYR A 685 4.26 -26.77 -6.23
CA TYR A 685 3.37 -25.62 -5.97
C TYR A 685 3.94 -24.63 -4.94
N LYS A 686 5.26 -24.52 -4.87
CA LYS A 686 5.97 -23.52 -4.07
C LYS A 686 6.27 -22.31 -4.93
N ILE A 687 6.33 -21.14 -4.31
CA ILE A 687 6.64 -19.91 -5.02
C ILE A 687 8.10 -19.95 -5.50
N SER A 688 8.26 -19.64 -6.76
CA SER A 688 9.58 -19.59 -7.42
C SER A 688 9.70 -18.34 -8.30
N THR A 689 9.10 -17.25 -7.80
CA THR A 689 9.11 -15.89 -8.38
C THR A 689 9.55 -14.91 -7.30
N GLY A 690 10.13 -13.81 -7.71
CA GLY A 690 10.43 -12.68 -6.86
C GLY A 690 9.33 -11.61 -6.84
N PHE A 691 9.66 -10.36 -6.50
CA PHE A 691 8.71 -9.25 -6.36
C PHE A 691 7.93 -8.95 -7.65
N VAL A 692 8.53 -9.17 -8.80
CA VAL A 692 7.91 -8.88 -10.12
C VAL A 692 6.97 -10.00 -10.56
N GLY A 693 7.39 -11.24 -10.42
CA GLY A 693 6.61 -12.38 -10.89
C GLY A 693 5.47 -12.79 -9.96
N THR A 694 5.68 -12.67 -8.64
CA THR A 694 4.71 -13.11 -7.63
C THR A 694 3.32 -12.47 -7.76
N PRO A 695 3.16 -11.16 -8.05
CA PRO A 695 1.85 -10.55 -8.24
C PRO A 695 1.10 -11.04 -9.49
N LEU A 696 1.81 -11.59 -10.48
CA LEU A 696 1.28 -11.91 -11.80
C LEU A 696 0.95 -13.39 -11.98
N ILE A 697 1.58 -14.28 -11.20
CA ILE A 697 1.58 -15.72 -11.46
C ILE A 697 0.19 -16.36 -11.35
N CYS A 698 -0.62 -15.97 -10.35
CA CYS A 698 -1.96 -16.53 -10.16
C CYS A 698 -2.91 -16.14 -11.31
N ASP A 699 -2.84 -14.88 -11.78
CA ASP A 699 -3.61 -14.42 -12.93
C ASP A 699 -3.16 -15.14 -14.22
N ALA A 700 -1.85 -15.25 -14.45
CA ALA A 700 -1.30 -15.93 -15.61
C ALA A 700 -1.76 -17.40 -15.70
N LEU A 701 -1.77 -18.12 -14.58
CA LEU A 701 -2.30 -19.49 -14.49
C LEU A 701 -3.82 -19.53 -14.71
N ALA A 702 -4.58 -18.69 -14.00
CA ALA A 702 -6.04 -18.72 -14.07
C ALA A 702 -6.58 -18.37 -15.47
N GLU A 703 -6.01 -17.33 -16.12
CA GLU A 703 -6.43 -16.87 -17.45
C GLU A 703 -6.05 -17.84 -18.59
N THR A 704 -5.11 -18.73 -18.35
CA THR A 704 -4.70 -19.76 -19.32
C THR A 704 -5.31 -21.14 -19.05
N GLY A 705 -6.32 -21.20 -18.14
CA GLY A 705 -7.08 -22.42 -17.86
C GLY A 705 -6.49 -23.31 -16.76
N HIS A 706 -5.51 -22.83 -16.01
CA HIS A 706 -4.82 -23.59 -14.95
C HIS A 706 -5.19 -23.07 -13.55
N LEU A 707 -6.48 -22.80 -13.32
CA LEU A 707 -7.00 -22.24 -12.05
C LEU A 707 -6.64 -23.11 -10.84
N ASP A 708 -6.69 -24.45 -10.97
CA ASP A 708 -6.32 -25.37 -9.89
C ASP A 708 -4.85 -25.19 -9.46
N ALA A 709 -3.94 -25.03 -10.42
CA ALA A 709 -2.53 -24.76 -10.12
C ALA A 709 -2.35 -23.44 -9.35
N ALA A 710 -3.13 -22.40 -9.69
CA ALA A 710 -3.11 -21.13 -8.96
C ALA A 710 -3.58 -21.29 -7.51
N TYR A 711 -4.65 -22.03 -7.28
CA TYR A 711 -5.13 -22.32 -5.92
C TYR A 711 -4.16 -23.18 -5.12
N ARG A 712 -3.57 -24.21 -5.71
CA ARG A 712 -2.56 -25.05 -5.04
C ARG A 712 -1.32 -24.25 -4.65
N LEU A 713 -0.90 -23.30 -5.50
CA LEU A 713 0.17 -22.37 -5.20
C LEU A 713 -0.22 -21.43 -4.03
N LEU A 714 -1.44 -20.87 -4.06
CA LEU A 714 -1.96 -19.97 -3.04
C LEU A 714 -2.07 -20.66 -1.66
N LEU A 715 -2.56 -21.88 -1.64
CA LEU A 715 -2.86 -22.64 -0.41
C LEU A 715 -1.69 -23.48 0.11
N GLN A 716 -0.52 -23.40 -0.56
CA GLN A 716 0.71 -24.06 -0.10
C GLN A 716 1.14 -23.51 1.27
N THR A 717 1.47 -24.40 2.21
CA THR A 717 1.88 -24.04 3.58
C THR A 717 3.37 -24.25 3.85
N GLU A 718 4.09 -24.94 2.96
CA GLU A 718 5.53 -25.08 3.05
C GLU A 718 6.24 -23.92 2.35
N GLN A 719 7.38 -23.49 2.86
CA GLN A 719 8.18 -22.44 2.23
C GLN A 719 8.80 -22.88 0.88
N PRO A 720 8.95 -22.00 -0.08
CA PRO A 720 8.41 -20.64 -0.17
C PRO A 720 6.91 -20.61 -0.48
N SER A 721 6.10 -19.95 0.33
CA SER A 721 4.65 -19.79 0.09
C SER A 721 4.07 -18.62 0.89
N TRP A 722 2.88 -18.13 0.50
CA TRP A 722 2.18 -17.08 1.25
C TRP A 722 1.72 -17.54 2.63
N LEU A 723 1.36 -18.82 2.78
CA LEU A 723 0.81 -19.33 4.04
C LEU A 723 1.86 -19.85 5.02
N TYR A 724 3.10 -20.12 4.58
CA TYR A 724 4.17 -20.48 5.50
C TYR A 724 4.39 -19.42 6.61
N PRO A 725 4.54 -18.11 6.32
CA PRO A 725 4.61 -17.10 7.37
C PRO A 725 3.39 -17.14 8.31
N VAL A 726 2.19 -17.36 7.78
CA VAL A 726 0.97 -17.45 8.59
C VAL A 726 1.06 -18.64 9.58
N THR A 727 1.52 -19.81 9.13
CA THR A 727 1.73 -20.97 9.99
C THR A 727 2.79 -20.76 11.07
N GLN A 728 3.74 -19.83 10.83
CA GLN A 728 4.75 -19.41 11.80
C GLN A 728 4.27 -18.28 12.73
N GLY A 729 2.98 -17.92 12.68
CA GLY A 729 2.38 -16.91 13.55
C GLY A 729 2.60 -15.46 13.08
N ALA A 730 2.91 -15.24 11.80
CA ALA A 730 3.01 -13.90 11.21
C ALA A 730 1.70 -13.13 11.37
N THR A 731 1.84 -11.84 11.65
CA THR A 731 0.72 -10.88 11.76
C THR A 731 0.82 -9.74 10.76
N THR A 732 1.84 -9.74 9.92
CA THR A 732 2.15 -8.84 8.82
C THR A 732 2.74 -9.65 7.66
N ILE A 733 2.92 -9.05 6.49
CA ILE A 733 3.62 -9.66 5.35
C ILE A 733 5.12 -9.51 5.55
N TRP A 734 5.88 -10.56 5.29
CA TRP A 734 7.34 -10.60 5.39
C TRP A 734 7.99 -10.23 4.05
N GLU A 735 9.23 -9.72 4.10
CA GLU A 735 10.04 -9.41 2.92
C GLU A 735 10.46 -10.67 2.16
N ARG A 736 10.82 -11.72 2.91
CA ARG A 736 11.20 -13.03 2.42
C ARG A 736 10.26 -14.10 2.96
N TRP A 737 10.03 -15.13 2.18
CA TRP A 737 9.23 -16.28 2.61
C TRP A 737 9.82 -17.00 3.85
N ASP A 738 11.15 -16.98 3.98
CA ASP A 738 11.96 -17.62 5.00
C ASP A 738 12.56 -16.62 6.00
N SER A 739 11.92 -15.46 6.23
CA SER A 739 12.39 -14.49 7.25
C SER A 739 12.52 -15.12 8.63
N LEU A 740 11.63 -16.07 8.98
CA LEU A 740 11.79 -16.99 10.09
C LEU A 740 11.96 -18.40 9.52
N LEU A 741 13.05 -19.06 9.90
CA LEU A 741 13.39 -20.41 9.46
C LEU A 741 12.51 -21.46 10.20
N PRO A 742 12.40 -22.71 9.68
CA PRO A 742 11.60 -23.76 10.32
C PRO A 742 12.05 -24.12 11.74
N ASP A 743 13.30 -23.86 12.10
CA ASP A 743 13.82 -24.06 13.46
C ASP A 743 13.54 -22.88 14.41
N GLY A 744 12.79 -21.87 13.95
CA GLY A 744 12.44 -20.69 14.72
C GLY A 744 13.52 -19.62 14.79
N LYS A 745 14.61 -19.77 14.01
CA LYS A 745 15.65 -18.75 13.93
C LYS A 745 15.35 -17.69 12.88
N VAL A 746 15.77 -16.48 13.16
CA VAL A 746 15.72 -15.38 12.19
C VAL A 746 16.70 -15.66 11.06
N ASN A 747 16.28 -15.49 9.81
CA ASN A 747 17.15 -15.61 8.65
C ASN A 747 18.31 -14.60 8.77
N PRO A 748 19.57 -15.03 8.67
CA PRO A 748 20.72 -14.14 8.86
C PRO A 748 20.96 -13.17 7.70
N SER A 749 20.16 -13.24 6.64
CA SER A 749 20.24 -12.31 5.51
C SER A 749 19.96 -10.87 5.95
N GLY A 750 20.70 -9.91 5.41
CA GLY A 750 20.42 -8.49 5.58
C GLY A 750 19.07 -8.02 4.96
N MET A 751 18.42 -8.90 4.16
CA MET A 751 17.10 -8.68 3.53
C MET A 751 15.97 -9.32 4.36
N THR A 752 15.99 -9.19 5.68
CA THR A 752 14.98 -9.75 6.57
C THR A 752 14.19 -8.63 7.25
N SER A 753 12.95 -8.48 6.88
CA SER A 753 11.94 -7.63 7.53
C SER A 753 10.66 -8.45 7.73
N PHE A 754 10.02 -8.29 8.87
CA PHE A 754 8.74 -8.96 9.17
C PHE A 754 7.53 -8.09 8.87
N ASN A 755 7.75 -6.88 8.33
CA ASN A 755 6.69 -6.00 7.85
C ASN A 755 7.11 -5.32 6.53
N HIS A 756 6.76 -5.96 5.39
CA HIS A 756 7.17 -5.54 4.06
C HIS A 756 6.05 -5.90 3.06
N TYR A 757 5.26 -4.94 2.64
CA TYR A 757 3.94 -5.18 2.05
C TYR A 757 3.93 -5.77 0.63
N ALA A 758 5.02 -5.67 -0.15
CA ALA A 758 5.03 -5.96 -1.60
C ALA A 758 4.45 -7.35 -1.96
N LEU A 759 4.85 -8.41 -1.25
CA LEU A 759 4.35 -9.78 -1.50
C LEU A 759 2.88 -9.97 -1.11
N GLY A 760 2.29 -9.01 -0.40
CA GLY A 760 0.85 -8.93 -0.10
C GLY A 760 -0.01 -8.54 -1.31
N ALA A 761 0.59 -8.22 -2.46
CA ALA A 761 -0.11 -7.92 -3.71
C ALA A 761 -1.06 -9.04 -4.17
N VAL A 762 -0.89 -10.27 -3.70
CA VAL A 762 -1.80 -11.40 -3.93
C VAL A 762 -3.23 -11.13 -3.47
N ALA A 763 -3.45 -10.21 -2.53
CA ALA A 763 -4.80 -9.88 -2.05
C ALA A 763 -5.68 -9.31 -3.18
N ASP A 764 -5.12 -8.64 -4.17
CA ASP A 764 -5.84 -8.20 -5.37
C ASP A 764 -6.48 -9.40 -6.09
N TRP A 765 -5.75 -10.51 -6.25
CA TRP A 765 -6.28 -11.75 -6.84
C TRP A 765 -7.39 -12.38 -6.00
N LEU A 766 -7.29 -12.31 -4.66
CA LEU A 766 -8.35 -12.78 -3.75
C LEU A 766 -9.66 -12.03 -4.00
N HIS A 767 -9.59 -10.72 -4.15
CA HIS A 767 -10.76 -9.87 -4.37
C HIS A 767 -11.35 -10.06 -5.75
N ARG A 768 -10.52 -9.98 -6.80
CA ARG A 768 -10.94 -9.99 -8.20
C ARG A 768 -11.34 -11.38 -8.71
N THR A 769 -10.65 -12.42 -8.24
CA THR A 769 -10.77 -13.76 -8.81
C THR A 769 -11.42 -14.73 -7.84
N VAL A 770 -10.92 -14.86 -6.61
CA VAL A 770 -11.50 -15.80 -5.63
C VAL A 770 -12.92 -15.38 -5.29
N ALA A 771 -13.12 -14.15 -4.85
CA ALA A 771 -14.46 -13.62 -4.56
C ALA A 771 -15.20 -13.17 -5.82
N GLY A 772 -14.49 -12.57 -6.79
CA GLY A 772 -15.03 -12.20 -8.10
C GLY A 772 -15.48 -10.76 -8.23
N LEU A 773 -14.93 -9.79 -7.49
CA LEU A 773 -15.28 -8.37 -7.54
C LEU A 773 -14.15 -7.54 -8.16
N ALA A 774 -14.35 -7.05 -9.37
CA ALA A 774 -13.37 -6.24 -10.10
C ALA A 774 -14.05 -5.08 -10.85
N PRO A 775 -13.31 -4.02 -11.27
CA PRO A 775 -13.82 -3.04 -12.19
C PRO A 775 -13.80 -3.61 -13.64
N ALA A 776 -14.91 -3.48 -14.36
CA ALA A 776 -14.95 -3.67 -15.82
C ALA A 776 -14.72 -2.34 -16.54
N GLU A 777 -15.14 -1.24 -15.94
CA GLU A 777 -14.84 0.12 -16.40
C GLU A 777 -14.21 0.92 -15.24
N PRO A 778 -13.41 1.97 -15.55
CA PRO A 778 -12.78 2.79 -14.54
C PRO A 778 -13.76 3.33 -13.49
N GLY A 779 -13.30 3.38 -12.22
CA GLY A 779 -14.08 3.84 -11.09
C GLY A 779 -15.23 2.92 -10.69
N TYR A 780 -15.29 1.69 -11.19
CA TYR A 780 -16.41 0.76 -10.96
C TYR A 780 -17.75 1.29 -11.50
N ARG A 781 -17.70 2.11 -12.56
CA ARG A 781 -18.93 2.51 -13.28
C ARG A 781 -19.66 1.28 -13.83
N LYS A 782 -18.91 0.30 -14.29
CA LYS A 782 -19.34 -1.06 -14.55
C LYS A 782 -18.47 -2.02 -13.76
N LEU A 783 -19.09 -2.84 -12.93
CA LEU A 783 -18.41 -3.91 -12.19
C LEU A 783 -18.24 -5.15 -13.07
N ARG A 784 -17.23 -5.95 -12.78
CA ARG A 784 -17.14 -7.34 -13.20
C ARG A 784 -17.41 -8.23 -11.98
N LEU A 785 -18.44 -9.07 -12.08
CA LEU A 785 -18.84 -10.06 -11.07
C LEU A 785 -18.51 -11.44 -11.63
N ALA A 786 -17.36 -11.98 -11.26
CA ALA A 786 -16.78 -13.16 -11.90
C ALA A 786 -16.09 -14.08 -10.88
N PRO A 787 -16.84 -14.69 -9.94
CA PRO A 787 -16.26 -15.59 -8.94
C PRO A 787 -15.66 -16.82 -9.61
N ARG A 788 -14.53 -17.28 -9.08
CA ARG A 788 -13.84 -18.50 -9.55
C ARG A 788 -13.58 -19.42 -8.33
N PRO A 789 -14.61 -20.13 -7.86
CA PRO A 789 -14.45 -21.12 -6.79
C PRO A 789 -13.39 -22.16 -7.11
N GLY A 790 -12.62 -22.58 -6.10
CA GLY A 790 -11.55 -23.56 -6.26
C GLY A 790 -10.83 -23.83 -4.95
N GLY A 791 -9.77 -24.63 -4.98
CA GLY A 791 -8.90 -24.91 -3.84
C GLY A 791 -9.61 -25.56 -2.63
N GLY A 792 -10.78 -26.14 -2.81
CA GLY A 792 -11.57 -26.72 -1.72
C GLY A 792 -12.31 -25.70 -0.85
N LEU A 793 -12.33 -24.42 -1.23
CA LEU A 793 -13.14 -23.42 -0.54
C LEU A 793 -14.62 -23.68 -0.75
N ASP A 794 -15.42 -23.62 0.32
CA ASP A 794 -16.88 -23.75 0.25
C ASP A 794 -17.61 -22.39 0.20
N ARG A 795 -16.93 -21.27 0.53
CA ARG A 795 -17.45 -19.90 0.40
C ARG A 795 -16.34 -18.88 0.29
N ALA A 796 -16.65 -17.78 -0.37
CA ALA A 796 -15.89 -16.53 -0.23
C ALA A 796 -16.80 -15.32 -0.47
N GLN A 797 -16.40 -14.19 0.10
CA GLN A 797 -17.08 -12.91 -0.07
C GLN A 797 -16.10 -11.75 -0.14
N ALA A 798 -16.49 -10.73 -0.88
CA ALA A 798 -15.79 -9.46 -0.95
C ALA A 798 -16.78 -8.30 -0.98
N ALA A 799 -16.41 -7.20 -0.34
CA ALA A 799 -17.15 -5.96 -0.40
C ALA A 799 -16.19 -4.79 -0.62
N LEU A 800 -16.64 -3.79 -1.38
CA LEU A 800 -15.86 -2.60 -1.67
C LEU A 800 -16.77 -1.36 -1.64
N LEU A 801 -16.30 -0.31 -0.99
CA LEU A 801 -16.92 1.00 -1.08
C LEU A 801 -16.36 1.72 -2.31
N THR A 802 -17.04 1.55 -3.44
CA THR A 802 -16.68 2.16 -4.72
C THR A 802 -17.05 3.64 -4.77
N PRO A 803 -16.57 4.43 -5.75
CA PRO A 803 -17.03 5.80 -5.96
C PRO A 803 -18.56 5.95 -6.12
N TYR A 804 -19.25 4.90 -6.59
CA TYR A 804 -20.71 4.88 -6.73
C TYR A 804 -21.47 4.40 -5.48
N GLY A 805 -20.76 3.79 -4.53
CA GLY A 805 -21.36 3.23 -3.31
C GLY A 805 -20.85 1.81 -3.03
N ARG A 806 -21.51 1.13 -2.09
CA ARG A 806 -21.12 -0.21 -1.67
C ARG A 806 -21.45 -1.24 -2.74
N ALA A 807 -20.43 -1.99 -3.18
CA ALA A 807 -20.53 -3.17 -4.02
C ALA A 807 -20.19 -4.42 -3.20
N GLU A 808 -20.88 -5.53 -3.45
CA GLU A 808 -20.65 -6.80 -2.75
C GLU A 808 -20.80 -7.98 -3.69
N ILE A 809 -20.05 -9.02 -3.43
CA ILE A 809 -20.26 -10.36 -3.96
C ILE A 809 -19.98 -11.38 -2.88
N ALA A 810 -20.80 -12.41 -2.81
CA ALA A 810 -20.56 -13.59 -1.98
C ALA A 810 -21.00 -14.83 -2.72
N TRP A 811 -20.27 -15.92 -2.54
CA TRP A 811 -20.67 -17.21 -3.06
C TRP A 811 -20.51 -18.29 -2.00
N ARG A 812 -21.36 -19.33 -2.10
CA ARG A 812 -21.30 -20.54 -1.29
C ARG A 812 -21.57 -21.76 -2.16
N LEU A 813 -20.73 -22.76 -2.02
CA LEU A 813 -20.85 -24.05 -2.67
C LEU A 813 -21.52 -25.04 -1.70
N ASP A 814 -22.61 -25.65 -2.12
CA ASP A 814 -23.34 -26.69 -1.37
C ASP A 814 -23.47 -27.93 -2.26
N GLY A 815 -22.55 -28.88 -2.07
CA GLY A 815 -22.39 -29.98 -3.02
C GLY A 815 -21.93 -29.48 -4.40
N GLU A 816 -22.75 -29.68 -5.41
CA GLU A 816 -22.52 -29.18 -6.78
C GLU A 816 -23.27 -27.89 -7.09
N GLU A 817 -24.02 -27.33 -6.15
CA GLU A 817 -24.76 -26.09 -6.35
C GLU A 817 -23.99 -24.89 -5.78
N LEU A 818 -23.59 -23.96 -6.65
CA LEU A 818 -22.99 -22.69 -6.30
C LEU A 818 -24.06 -21.60 -6.21
N HIS A 819 -24.27 -21.11 -5.02
CA HIS A 819 -25.17 -19.98 -4.74
C HIS A 819 -24.35 -18.69 -4.70
N ILE A 820 -24.74 -17.72 -5.53
CA ILE A 820 -24.04 -16.42 -5.65
C ILE A 820 -25.02 -15.31 -5.31
N THR A 821 -24.60 -14.35 -4.50
CA THR A 821 -25.31 -13.12 -4.23
C THR A 821 -24.44 -11.91 -4.53
N ALA A 822 -25.02 -10.83 -5.04
CA ALA A 822 -24.28 -9.61 -5.32
C ALA A 822 -25.12 -8.36 -5.08
N LEU A 823 -24.46 -7.25 -4.73
CA LEU A 823 -25.01 -5.91 -4.66
C LEU A 823 -24.28 -5.02 -5.67
N VAL A 824 -25.03 -4.46 -6.62
CA VAL A 824 -24.54 -3.44 -7.56
C VAL A 824 -25.05 -2.07 -7.08
N PRO A 825 -24.16 -1.10 -6.82
CA PRO A 825 -24.59 0.20 -6.28
C PRO A 825 -25.46 0.98 -7.28
N PRO A 826 -26.32 1.88 -6.80
CA PRO A 826 -27.09 2.79 -7.67
C PRO A 826 -26.17 3.57 -8.62
N ASN A 827 -26.66 3.84 -9.82
CA ASN A 827 -25.93 4.54 -10.88
C ASN A 827 -24.72 3.77 -11.47
N ALA A 828 -24.54 2.49 -11.11
CA ALA A 828 -23.57 1.57 -11.71
C ALA A 828 -24.29 0.39 -12.38
N THR A 829 -23.56 -0.37 -13.17
CA THR A 829 -23.98 -1.64 -13.77
C THR A 829 -22.93 -2.72 -13.48
N ALA A 830 -23.22 -3.97 -13.84
CA ALA A 830 -22.20 -5.01 -13.80
C ALA A 830 -22.34 -5.96 -14.99
N VAL A 831 -21.19 -6.49 -15.42
CA VAL A 831 -21.11 -7.69 -16.25
C VAL A 831 -20.88 -8.89 -15.33
N VAL A 832 -21.72 -9.90 -15.48
CA VAL A 832 -21.72 -11.13 -14.69
C VAL A 832 -21.14 -12.26 -15.57
N ASP A 833 -20.09 -12.91 -15.07
CA ASP A 833 -19.40 -14.00 -15.73
C ASP A 833 -19.35 -15.18 -14.76
N LEU A 834 -20.40 -16.01 -14.80
CA LEU A 834 -20.60 -17.12 -13.88
C LEU A 834 -19.68 -18.31 -14.27
N PRO A 835 -19.17 -19.07 -13.30
CA PRO A 835 -18.32 -20.23 -13.57
C PRO A 835 -19.15 -21.41 -14.14
N GLY A 836 -18.45 -22.38 -14.78
CA GLY A 836 -19.07 -23.59 -15.33
C GLY A 836 -19.86 -23.33 -16.61
N PRO A 837 -20.86 -24.19 -16.95
CA PRO A 837 -21.59 -24.15 -18.19
C PRO A 837 -22.70 -23.08 -18.23
N ALA A 838 -22.64 -22.08 -17.40
CA ALA A 838 -23.70 -21.07 -17.20
C ALA A 838 -23.96 -20.12 -18.39
N GLY A 839 -23.20 -20.23 -19.47
CA GLY A 839 -23.42 -19.45 -20.70
C GLY A 839 -22.45 -18.26 -20.84
N ALA A 840 -22.74 -17.39 -21.83
CA ALA A 840 -21.92 -16.21 -22.06
C ALA A 840 -22.16 -15.15 -20.95
N PRO A 841 -21.19 -14.27 -20.69
CA PRO A 841 -21.38 -13.14 -19.78
C PRO A 841 -22.57 -12.26 -20.15
N PHE A 842 -23.28 -11.73 -19.15
CA PHE A 842 -24.46 -10.89 -19.32
C PHE A 842 -24.44 -9.68 -18.38
N ASP A 843 -25.15 -8.64 -18.75
CA ASP A 843 -25.22 -7.39 -18.00
C ASP A 843 -26.39 -7.39 -17.00
N VAL A 844 -26.15 -6.75 -15.83
CA VAL A 844 -27.16 -6.45 -14.82
C VAL A 844 -27.10 -4.99 -14.38
N THR A 845 -28.22 -4.49 -13.91
CA THR A 845 -28.36 -3.12 -13.40
C THR A 845 -28.16 -3.04 -11.89
N ALA A 846 -28.23 -1.85 -11.32
CA ALA A 846 -28.16 -1.62 -9.87
C ALA A 846 -29.20 -2.44 -9.09
N GLY A 847 -28.83 -2.93 -7.93
CA GLY A 847 -29.71 -3.69 -7.02
C GLY A 847 -29.06 -4.97 -6.49
N HIS A 848 -29.89 -5.74 -5.78
CA HIS A 848 -29.50 -7.07 -5.30
C HIS A 848 -29.79 -8.14 -6.36
N HIS A 849 -28.83 -9.03 -6.53
CA HIS A 849 -28.92 -10.13 -7.49
C HIS A 849 -28.55 -11.46 -6.82
N THR A 850 -29.17 -12.54 -7.32
CA THR A 850 -28.89 -13.91 -6.85
C THR A 850 -28.88 -14.86 -8.03
N TRP A 851 -27.93 -15.80 -8.03
CA TRP A 851 -27.84 -16.86 -9.03
C TRP A 851 -27.53 -18.18 -8.37
N THR A 852 -27.97 -19.26 -8.99
CA THR A 852 -27.56 -20.63 -8.63
C THR A 852 -27.01 -21.30 -9.89
N VAL A 853 -25.83 -21.86 -9.78
CA VAL A 853 -25.11 -22.53 -10.89
C VAL A 853 -24.75 -23.94 -10.46
N HIS A 854 -24.99 -24.89 -11.32
CA HIS A 854 -24.50 -26.26 -11.12
C HIS A 854 -23.05 -26.35 -11.60
N LEU A 855 -22.14 -26.64 -10.67
CA LEU A 855 -20.73 -26.94 -10.96
C LEU A 855 -20.51 -28.44 -10.80
N PRO A 856 -20.19 -29.15 -11.90
CA PRO A 856 -19.80 -30.54 -11.76
C PRO A 856 -18.56 -30.65 -10.86
N ALA A 857 -18.49 -31.71 -10.11
CA ALA A 857 -17.29 -32.02 -9.31
C ALA A 857 -16.04 -31.93 -10.23
N PRO A 858 -14.94 -31.32 -9.77
CA PRO A 858 -13.72 -31.27 -10.57
C PRO A 858 -13.32 -32.69 -10.98
N ASP A 859 -12.97 -32.86 -12.27
CA ASP A 859 -12.40 -34.11 -12.76
C ASP A 859 -11.16 -34.42 -11.90
N GLN A 860 -11.34 -35.23 -10.88
CA GLN A 860 -10.19 -35.84 -10.20
C GLN A 860 -9.49 -36.76 -11.21
N PRO A 861 -8.15 -36.86 -11.21
CA PRO A 861 -7.47 -37.84 -12.04
C PRO A 861 -8.05 -39.22 -11.74
N SER A 862 -9.00 -39.65 -12.56
CA SER A 862 -9.74 -40.91 -12.39
C SER A 862 -8.91 -42.06 -12.92
N GLY A 863 -8.88 -43.14 -12.18
CA GLY A 863 -8.22 -44.39 -12.57
C GLY A 863 -7.13 -44.83 -11.60
N PRO A 864 -6.73 -46.09 -11.65
CA PRO A 864 -5.69 -46.60 -10.78
C PRO A 864 -4.32 -45.97 -11.14
N VAL A 865 -3.50 -45.71 -10.15
CA VAL A 865 -2.08 -45.38 -10.36
C VAL A 865 -1.36 -46.65 -10.82
N THR A 866 -0.65 -46.57 -11.92
CA THR A 866 0.10 -47.69 -12.49
C THR A 866 1.51 -47.22 -12.86
N LEU A 867 2.39 -48.09 -13.28
CA LEU A 867 3.71 -47.73 -13.80
C LEU A 867 3.64 -46.95 -15.10
N ASP A 868 2.52 -46.95 -15.82
CA ASP A 868 2.29 -46.16 -17.01
C ASP A 868 1.63 -44.79 -16.71
N THR A 869 1.36 -44.49 -15.45
CA THR A 869 0.98 -43.16 -14.99
C THR A 869 2.15 -42.21 -15.20
N THR A 870 1.90 -41.03 -15.75
CA THR A 870 2.95 -40.03 -15.98
C THR A 870 3.40 -39.39 -14.66
N LEU A 871 4.63 -38.93 -14.59
CA LEU A 871 5.13 -38.21 -13.41
C LEU A 871 4.28 -36.96 -13.13
N GLY A 872 3.78 -36.29 -14.15
CA GLY A 872 2.85 -35.16 -14.00
C GLY A 872 1.55 -35.56 -13.31
N GLU A 873 0.89 -36.65 -13.75
CA GLU A 873 -0.32 -37.18 -13.08
C GLU A 873 -0.03 -37.67 -11.66
N LEU A 874 1.18 -38.17 -11.42
CA LEU A 874 1.59 -38.63 -10.10
C LEU A 874 1.73 -37.47 -9.12
N MET A 875 2.27 -36.34 -9.58
CA MET A 875 2.36 -35.10 -8.78
C MET A 875 0.98 -34.57 -8.36
N ASP A 876 -0.05 -34.84 -9.13
CA ASP A 876 -1.42 -34.46 -8.79
C ASP A 876 -2.08 -35.40 -7.74
N ARG A 877 -1.36 -36.44 -7.32
CA ARG A 877 -1.80 -37.45 -6.32
C ARG A 877 -0.79 -37.55 -5.19
N PRO A 878 -0.83 -36.65 -4.17
CA PRO A 878 0.22 -36.54 -3.13
C PRO A 878 0.55 -37.86 -2.42
N GLY A 879 -0.46 -38.70 -2.16
CA GLY A 879 -0.26 -40.02 -1.54
C GLY A 879 0.52 -40.98 -2.45
N ALA A 880 0.24 -40.94 -3.75
CA ALA A 880 0.93 -41.77 -4.73
C ALA A 880 2.35 -41.24 -5.02
N MET A 881 2.51 -39.91 -5.07
CA MET A 881 3.82 -39.28 -5.22
C MET A 881 4.73 -39.58 -4.03
N LYS A 882 4.19 -39.55 -2.81
CA LYS A 882 4.94 -39.94 -1.59
C LYS A 882 5.45 -41.39 -1.66
N ILE A 883 4.62 -42.33 -2.15
CA ILE A 883 5.04 -43.71 -2.35
C ILE A 883 6.21 -43.79 -3.34
N PHE A 884 6.13 -43.03 -4.44
CA PHE A 884 7.21 -42.95 -5.44
C PHE A 884 8.51 -42.44 -4.83
N THR A 885 8.45 -41.33 -4.13
CA THR A 885 9.60 -40.66 -3.50
C THR A 885 10.25 -41.53 -2.43
N ASP A 886 9.43 -42.08 -1.51
CA ASP A 886 9.93 -42.92 -0.43
C ASP A 886 10.58 -44.22 -0.97
N THR A 887 10.03 -44.78 -2.03
CA THR A 887 10.59 -45.96 -2.67
C THR A 887 11.85 -45.62 -3.45
N LEU A 888 11.87 -44.51 -4.18
CA LEU A 888 13.06 -44.04 -4.91
C LEU A 888 14.24 -43.81 -3.97
N VAL A 889 14.03 -43.14 -2.83
CA VAL A 889 15.07 -42.88 -1.82
C VAL A 889 15.55 -44.19 -1.16
N ARG A 890 14.66 -45.16 -1.01
CA ARG A 890 15.03 -46.46 -0.43
C ARG A 890 16.00 -47.25 -1.32
N TYR A 891 15.77 -47.24 -2.64
CA TYR A 891 16.61 -47.93 -3.62
C TYR A 891 17.83 -47.12 -4.03
N PHE A 892 17.69 -45.80 -4.05
CA PHE A 892 18.66 -44.82 -4.54
C PHE A 892 18.78 -43.64 -3.58
N PRO A 893 19.50 -43.81 -2.43
CA PRO A 893 19.60 -42.73 -1.43
C PRO A 893 20.14 -41.42 -1.97
N GLU A 894 21.07 -41.50 -2.95
CA GLU A 894 21.60 -40.31 -3.63
C GLU A 894 20.58 -39.58 -4.51
N ALA A 895 19.51 -40.23 -4.90
CA ALA A 895 18.45 -39.61 -5.71
C ALA A 895 17.66 -38.56 -4.90
N ALA A 896 17.70 -38.61 -3.55
CA ALA A 896 17.10 -37.58 -2.72
C ALA A 896 17.60 -36.17 -3.04
N ALA A 897 18.87 -36.03 -3.42
CA ALA A 897 19.47 -34.76 -3.82
C ALA A 897 19.04 -34.27 -5.22
N TYR A 898 18.44 -35.14 -6.01
CA TYR A 898 18.00 -34.83 -7.38
C TYR A 898 16.45 -34.68 -7.48
N ILE A 899 15.69 -35.13 -6.50
CA ILE A 899 14.22 -35.04 -6.49
C ILE A 899 13.77 -33.56 -6.55
N ASP A 900 14.49 -32.66 -5.88
CA ASP A 900 14.25 -31.21 -5.93
C ASP A 900 14.78 -30.53 -7.20
N GLN A 901 15.57 -31.25 -8.02
CA GLN A 901 16.21 -30.74 -9.25
C GLN A 901 15.66 -31.42 -10.51
N SER A 902 14.66 -32.30 -10.40
CA SER A 902 14.13 -33.03 -11.54
C SER A 902 13.57 -32.09 -12.60
N ASP A 903 14.17 -32.20 -13.76
CA ASP A 903 13.92 -31.38 -14.94
C ASP A 903 12.46 -31.50 -15.38
N THR A 904 11.83 -30.37 -15.58
CA THR A 904 10.39 -30.23 -15.90
C THR A 904 9.99 -30.80 -17.26
N GLU A 905 10.93 -31.31 -18.03
CA GLU A 905 10.64 -32.04 -19.28
C GLU A 905 10.01 -33.43 -19.03
N SER A 906 10.06 -33.93 -17.80
CA SER A 906 9.60 -35.26 -17.44
C SER A 906 8.09 -35.41 -17.13
N GLY A 907 7.30 -34.32 -17.19
CA GLY A 907 5.86 -34.37 -16.83
C GLY A 907 5.03 -35.37 -17.67
N GLU A 908 5.41 -35.60 -18.91
CA GLU A 908 4.79 -36.60 -19.79
C GLU A 908 5.47 -37.98 -19.74
N THR A 909 6.60 -38.10 -19.04
CA THR A 909 7.34 -39.34 -18.88
C THR A 909 6.60 -40.26 -17.91
N THR A 910 6.40 -41.52 -18.31
CA THR A 910 5.79 -42.51 -17.41
C THR A 910 6.77 -42.92 -16.31
N ILE A 911 6.23 -43.40 -15.19
CA ILE A 911 7.06 -43.96 -14.10
C ILE A 911 8.00 -45.06 -14.63
N ARG A 912 7.49 -45.85 -15.56
CA ARG A 912 8.25 -46.95 -16.22
C ARG A 912 9.45 -46.42 -17.01
N ASP A 913 9.20 -45.37 -17.81
CA ASP A 913 10.23 -44.78 -18.68
C ASP A 913 11.27 -44.02 -17.82
N ALA A 914 10.82 -43.32 -16.81
CA ALA A 914 11.73 -42.63 -15.86
C ALA A 914 12.66 -43.61 -15.16
N ALA A 915 12.15 -44.78 -14.77
CA ALA A 915 12.93 -45.85 -14.12
C ALA A 915 13.88 -46.60 -15.08
N ALA A 916 13.64 -46.55 -16.39
CA ALA A 916 14.41 -47.35 -17.35
C ALA A 916 15.92 -46.99 -17.41
N MET A 917 16.28 -45.80 -16.97
CA MET A 917 17.67 -45.31 -16.92
C MET A 917 18.39 -45.58 -15.61
N VAL A 918 17.71 -46.22 -14.61
CA VAL A 918 18.24 -46.40 -13.24
C VAL A 918 18.75 -47.84 -13.06
N PRO A 919 20.01 -48.06 -12.61
CA PRO A 919 20.52 -49.39 -12.26
C PRO A 919 19.68 -50.00 -11.15
N GLY A 920 19.15 -51.23 -11.32
CA GLY A 920 18.23 -51.88 -10.34
C GLY A 920 16.74 -51.60 -10.61
N ALA A 921 16.40 -50.98 -11.74
CA ALA A 921 15.04 -50.65 -12.15
C ALA A 921 14.00 -51.81 -12.01
N PRO A 922 14.28 -53.05 -12.33
CA PRO A 922 13.27 -54.10 -12.25
C PRO A 922 12.76 -54.34 -10.82
N GLU A 923 13.61 -54.31 -9.80
CA GLU A 923 13.22 -54.53 -8.39
C GLU A 923 12.47 -53.30 -7.83
N PHE A 924 12.92 -52.10 -8.18
CA PHE A 924 12.28 -50.82 -7.84
C PHE A 924 10.87 -50.77 -8.44
N LEU A 925 10.68 -51.10 -9.72
CA LEU A 925 9.37 -51.10 -10.38
C LEU A 925 8.41 -52.12 -9.81
N LEU A 926 8.90 -53.34 -9.44
CA LEU A 926 8.06 -54.35 -8.79
C LEU A 926 7.56 -53.88 -7.41
N ASP A 927 8.41 -53.26 -6.63
CA ASP A 927 8.02 -52.71 -5.32
C ASP A 927 7.00 -51.58 -5.47
N LEU A 928 7.19 -50.68 -6.43
CA LEU A 928 6.22 -49.64 -6.72
C LEU A 928 4.87 -50.19 -7.18
N GLU A 929 4.87 -51.20 -8.05
CA GLU A 929 3.65 -51.82 -8.57
C GLU A 929 2.84 -52.46 -7.41
N GLU A 930 3.50 -53.15 -6.47
CA GLU A 930 2.86 -53.69 -5.27
C GLU A 930 2.28 -52.60 -4.35
N GLN A 931 3.03 -51.53 -4.11
CA GLN A 931 2.57 -50.41 -3.29
C GLN A 931 1.45 -49.62 -3.95
N TYR A 932 1.47 -49.42 -5.27
CA TYR A 932 0.36 -48.79 -5.96
C TYR A 932 -0.89 -49.66 -6.02
N ALA A 933 -0.73 -51.00 -6.12
CA ALA A 933 -1.87 -51.89 -6.02
C ALA A 933 -2.54 -51.79 -4.63
N ALA A 934 -1.74 -51.68 -3.57
CA ALA A 934 -2.26 -51.46 -2.21
C ALA A 934 -2.92 -50.05 -2.07
N PHE A 935 -2.31 -49.01 -2.63
CA PHE A 935 -2.84 -47.64 -2.65
C PHE A 935 -4.19 -47.59 -3.38
N ASN A 936 -4.27 -48.18 -4.56
CA ASN A 936 -5.51 -48.21 -5.35
C ASN A 936 -6.62 -49.00 -4.65
N ALA A 937 -6.26 -50.11 -3.92
CA ALA A 937 -7.22 -50.90 -3.16
C ALA A 937 -7.73 -50.16 -1.90
N ALA A 938 -6.96 -49.22 -1.36
CA ALA A 938 -7.33 -48.42 -0.20
C ALA A 938 -8.15 -47.16 -0.57
N ALA A 939 -8.16 -46.77 -1.87
CA ALA A 939 -9.00 -45.70 -2.34
C ALA A 939 -10.49 -46.07 -2.20
N PRO A 940 -11.38 -45.19 -1.70
CA PRO A 940 -12.81 -45.46 -1.61
C PRO A 940 -13.33 -45.86 -2.99
N SER A 941 -13.97 -47.00 -3.11
CA SER A 941 -14.66 -47.41 -4.34
C SER A 941 -15.73 -46.37 -4.66
N GLU A 942 -15.59 -45.66 -5.75
CA GLU A 942 -16.68 -44.88 -6.35
C GLU A 942 -17.85 -45.83 -6.64
N ASN A 943 -18.93 -45.77 -5.80
CA ASN A 943 -20.25 -46.29 -6.12
C ASN A 943 -21.26 -45.16 -6.00
#